data_20ad200c8cd400ba13ff087b29bf05f7
#
_entry.id   20ad200c8cd400ba13ff087b29bf05f7
#
_cell.length_a   1.000
_cell.length_b   1.000
_cell.length_c   1.000
_cell.angle_alpha   90.00
_cell.angle_beta   90.00
_cell.angle_gamma   90.00
#
_symmetry.space_group_name_H-M   'P 1'
#
loop_
_entity.id
_entity.type
_entity.pdbx_description
1 polymer ?
#
loop_
_entity_poly.entity_id
_entity_poly.type
_entity_poly.pdbx_seq_one_letter_code
_entity_poly.pdbx_strand_id
1 'polypeptide(L)'
;MSEPTAHGSHGGCAHHHHHLPFGGGLLSRDEQRRAARQLSLAMLALGLLLLGLAWRWLAADQAGVSQILLGVASLLVALPVARSAWDSLRHPSLHGVTDQLIALAMLGAWASGDLLTAALLPIIMIFGHVLEERSVIGSQEAIAALGELTRSHARRIEADGSLSEVDNASLRAGDQVEVRAGDRVPADGRVLQGQASLDTAPITGESVPLEVAPGMEVYGGAINLDGLLRIEITRTGEASTLGKVIGLMQQAERAKPPITRLLERYAGQYMLLVLLIAAVTWFVTNDAQAMLAVLVAACPCALVLFAPATAIAGIAVAARHGILIRSSAFLEELADLTSLVVDKTGTLTHGSLRLQALRLADAAEEASVLRLAASLGAASSHPVSRALAALAAHDAYHPLSDIRERQGFGVVARTAAGEAALGRPELFQQLGIDASEVPEHEGPIAGIALDGRFLGWLLLADSVRAEAAEALADLRELGLGRQLLLTGDRRAVADAVAKQVGIRQLVAQALPEDKLRQVGAEIGSGFRPMVVGDGINDSLALKAGVVGVAMGAGGADIALASADIVLIGSDLRRLGTCVRLSRQCRRTLQVNVAIGLGWTLAIVAAAAFGLLGAAGAMVAALLHNLSTLLVLGNAGRLLRFEEPLGQPRPAVEGREEEGTP
;
A
#
# COMPACT_ATOMS: atom_id res chain seq x y z
N MET A 1 -47.23 -18.64 29.77
CA MET A 1 -47.15 -20.10 29.49
C MET A 1 -46.16 -20.25 28.33
N SER A 2 -45.11 -20.99 28.65
CA SER A 2 -44.17 -21.70 27.74
C SER A 2 -43.24 -20.91 26.83
N GLU A 3 -42.02 -20.73 27.34
CA GLU A 3 -40.77 -20.69 26.55
C GLU A 3 -40.57 -21.99 25.77
N PRO A 4 -39.77 -21.96 24.73
CA PRO A 4 -38.85 -23.05 24.49
C PRO A 4 -37.39 -22.61 24.45
N THR A 5 -36.64 -23.37 25.16
CA THR A 5 -35.20 -23.46 25.29
C THR A 5 -34.47 -23.67 23.99
N ALA A 6 -33.40 -22.87 23.78
CA ALA A 6 -32.40 -23.08 22.74
C ALA A 6 -31.13 -23.65 23.34
N HIS A 7 -30.64 -24.75 22.81
CA HIS A 7 -29.25 -25.20 22.97
C HIS A 7 -28.58 -25.24 21.60
N GLY A 8 -27.45 -24.57 21.52
CA GLY A 8 -26.56 -24.59 20.36
C GLY A 8 -25.23 -23.98 20.74
N SER A 9 -24.41 -24.76 21.45
CA SER A 9 -23.02 -24.38 21.80
C SER A 9 -22.15 -24.44 20.53
N HIS A 10 -21.79 -23.30 19.96
CA HIS A 10 -20.65 -23.22 19.05
C HIS A 10 -19.42 -22.84 19.88
N GLY A 11 -18.49 -23.80 20.00
CA GLY A 11 -17.17 -23.60 20.56
C GLY A 11 -16.40 -22.58 19.74
N GLY A 12 -16.28 -21.37 20.28
CA GLY A 12 -15.40 -20.35 19.73
C GLY A 12 -13.96 -20.74 20.02
N CYS A 13 -13.19 -21.00 18.98
CA CYS A 13 -11.73 -20.99 19.06
C CYS A 13 -11.30 -19.57 19.46
N ALA A 14 -10.95 -19.42 20.74
CA ALA A 14 -10.30 -18.22 21.26
C ALA A 14 -8.91 -18.11 20.58
N HIS A 15 -8.82 -17.34 19.52
CA HIS A 15 -7.53 -16.83 19.06
C HIS A 15 -7.05 -15.82 20.09
N HIS A 16 -6.11 -16.24 20.93
CA HIS A 16 -5.31 -15.34 21.74
C HIS A 16 -4.57 -14.40 20.78
N HIS A 17 -5.05 -13.17 20.66
CA HIS A 17 -4.27 -12.07 20.09
C HIS A 17 -3.10 -11.79 21.05
N HIS A 18 -1.98 -12.45 20.81
CA HIS A 18 -0.71 -11.97 21.36
C HIS A 18 -0.37 -10.67 20.63
N HIS A 19 -0.48 -9.55 21.34
CA HIS A 19 0.14 -8.30 20.97
C HIS A 19 1.64 -8.56 20.82
N LEU A 20 2.14 -8.63 19.59
CA LEU A 20 3.56 -8.71 19.30
C LEU A 20 4.10 -7.28 19.43
N PRO A 21 5.11 -7.03 20.29
CA PRO A 21 5.79 -5.75 20.31
C PRO A 21 6.46 -5.52 18.96
N PHE A 22 6.44 -4.30 18.46
CA PHE A 22 7.22 -3.83 17.33
C PHE A 22 8.68 -4.29 17.49
N GLY A 23 9.11 -5.35 16.79
CA GLY A 23 10.48 -5.85 16.95
C GLY A 23 10.71 -7.34 16.75
N GLY A 24 9.66 -8.13 16.48
CA GLY A 24 9.83 -9.55 16.15
C GLY A 24 9.89 -9.73 14.63
N GLY A 25 10.88 -10.50 14.12
CA GLY A 25 10.90 -10.92 12.72
C GLY A 25 9.55 -11.52 12.31
N LEU A 26 9.17 -11.35 11.06
CA LEU A 26 7.86 -11.68 10.46
C LEU A 26 7.40 -13.13 10.63
N LEU A 27 8.32 -14.04 10.95
CA LEU A 27 8.02 -15.40 11.38
C LEU A 27 7.92 -15.45 12.91
N SER A 28 6.89 -16.10 13.42
CA SER A 28 6.80 -16.42 14.84
C SER A 28 8.05 -17.18 15.29
N ARG A 29 8.50 -17.00 16.53
CA ARG A 29 9.66 -17.73 17.07
C ARG A 29 9.51 -19.25 16.92
N ASP A 30 8.28 -19.74 16.89
CA ASP A 30 7.98 -21.15 16.71
C ASP A 30 8.13 -21.60 15.24
N GLU A 31 7.76 -20.77 14.28
CA GLU A 31 7.99 -21.03 12.83
C GLU A 31 9.48 -21.01 12.50
N GLN A 32 10.24 -20.02 13.00
CA GLN A 32 11.70 -19.97 12.87
C GLN A 32 12.38 -21.22 13.47
N ARG A 33 11.93 -21.66 14.63
CA ARG A 33 12.44 -22.89 15.28
C ARG A 33 12.09 -24.15 14.49
N ARG A 34 10.90 -24.21 13.86
CA ARG A 34 10.50 -25.34 13.00
C ARG A 34 11.36 -25.40 11.74
N ALA A 35 11.50 -24.28 11.03
CA ALA A 35 12.34 -24.18 9.84
C ALA A 35 13.82 -24.52 10.14
N ALA A 36 14.37 -23.99 11.24
CA ALA A 36 15.72 -24.29 11.67
C ALA A 36 15.93 -25.79 12.01
N ARG A 37 14.92 -26.43 12.65
CA ARG A 37 14.97 -27.88 12.91
C ARG A 37 14.91 -28.73 11.66
N GLN A 38 14.03 -28.37 10.71
CA GLN A 38 13.95 -29.06 9.42
C GLN A 38 15.26 -28.95 8.64
N LEU A 39 15.85 -27.75 8.59
CA LEU A 39 17.12 -27.50 7.94
C LEU A 39 18.26 -28.28 8.60
N SER A 40 18.33 -28.31 9.95
CA SER A 40 19.37 -29.05 10.66
C SER A 40 19.24 -30.56 10.46
N LEU A 41 18.03 -31.10 10.40
CA LEU A 41 17.79 -32.52 10.09
C LEU A 41 18.19 -32.85 8.64
N ALA A 42 17.88 -31.98 7.69
CA ALA A 42 18.26 -32.13 6.29
C ALA A 42 19.77 -32.05 6.10
N MET A 43 20.46 -31.14 6.82
CA MET A 43 21.95 -31.06 6.81
C MET A 43 22.59 -32.31 7.41
N LEU A 44 22.07 -32.84 8.51
CA LEU A 44 22.54 -34.09 9.11
C LEU A 44 22.34 -35.26 8.14
N ALA A 45 21.14 -35.35 7.53
CA ALA A 45 20.84 -36.39 6.54
C ALA A 45 21.75 -36.29 5.31
N LEU A 46 22.05 -35.08 4.83
CA LEU A 46 22.99 -34.82 3.75
C LEU A 46 24.41 -35.28 4.13
N GLY A 47 24.85 -34.98 5.36
CA GLY A 47 26.16 -35.47 5.86
C GLY A 47 26.25 -37.00 5.90
N LEU A 48 25.21 -37.68 6.37
CA LEU A 48 25.15 -39.14 6.38
C LEU A 48 25.08 -39.72 4.96
N LEU A 49 24.36 -39.09 4.06
CA LEU A 49 24.30 -39.48 2.64
C LEU A 49 25.64 -39.35 1.98
N LEU A 50 26.36 -38.24 2.14
CA LEU A 50 27.71 -38.04 1.59
C LEU A 50 28.70 -39.04 2.18
N LEU A 51 28.61 -39.29 3.48
CA LEU A 51 29.44 -40.33 4.14
C LEU A 51 29.15 -41.71 3.57
N GLY A 52 27.87 -42.07 3.38
CA GLY A 52 27.48 -43.35 2.76
C GLY A 52 27.98 -43.50 1.32
N LEU A 53 27.93 -42.44 0.53
CA LEU A 53 28.49 -42.43 -0.83
C LEU A 53 30.04 -42.53 -0.82
N ALA A 54 30.69 -41.77 0.06
CA ALA A 54 32.16 -41.85 0.21
C ALA A 54 32.60 -43.25 0.66
N TRP A 55 31.88 -43.86 1.62
CA TRP A 55 32.15 -45.24 2.05
C TRP A 55 32.01 -46.26 0.91
N ARG A 56 30.95 -46.12 0.10
CA ARG A 56 30.73 -46.98 -1.08
C ARG A 56 31.88 -46.89 -2.08
N TRP A 57 32.52 -45.71 -2.20
CA TRP A 57 33.65 -45.50 -3.10
C TRP A 57 35.00 -46.00 -2.51
N LEU A 58 35.21 -45.78 -1.19
CA LEU A 58 36.46 -46.11 -0.49
C LEU A 58 36.55 -47.59 -0.06
N ALA A 59 35.42 -48.22 0.27
CA ALA A 59 35.32 -49.56 0.84
C ALA A 59 34.24 -50.38 0.12
N ALA A 60 34.42 -50.62 -1.17
CA ALA A 60 33.46 -51.32 -2.03
C ALA A 60 33.07 -52.72 -1.51
N ASP A 61 33.96 -53.39 -0.77
CA ASP A 61 33.72 -54.72 -0.17
C ASP A 61 32.73 -54.67 1.02
N GLN A 62 32.43 -53.46 1.57
CA GLN A 62 31.54 -53.30 2.70
C GLN A 62 30.26 -52.51 2.30
N ALA A 63 29.62 -52.91 1.22
CA ALA A 63 28.40 -52.26 0.70
C ALA A 63 27.25 -52.13 1.75
N GLY A 64 27.21 -53.05 2.73
CA GLY A 64 26.21 -53.01 3.80
C GLY A 64 26.25 -51.75 4.67
N VAL A 65 27.46 -51.23 4.97
CA VAL A 65 27.59 -49.99 5.77
C VAL A 65 27.03 -48.78 5.01
N SER A 66 27.31 -48.69 3.71
CA SER A 66 26.76 -47.65 2.85
C SER A 66 25.22 -47.68 2.83
N GLN A 67 24.62 -48.86 2.70
CA GLN A 67 23.17 -49.05 2.72
C GLN A 67 22.55 -48.63 4.07
N ILE A 68 23.19 -48.96 5.19
CA ILE A 68 22.74 -48.54 6.51
C ILE A 68 22.78 -47.01 6.64
N LEU A 69 23.88 -46.36 6.20
CA LEU A 69 24.01 -44.91 6.25
C LEU A 69 22.96 -44.21 5.40
N LEU A 70 22.71 -44.67 4.18
CA LEU A 70 21.68 -44.17 3.28
C LEU A 70 20.27 -44.43 3.86
N GLY A 71 20.02 -45.58 4.48
CA GLY A 71 18.77 -45.90 5.15
C GLY A 71 18.51 -45.00 6.34
N VAL A 72 19.51 -44.75 7.18
CA VAL A 72 19.36 -43.79 8.31
C VAL A 72 19.14 -42.37 7.80
N ALA A 73 19.86 -41.93 6.76
CA ALA A 73 19.65 -40.61 6.16
C ALA A 73 18.19 -40.46 5.65
N SER A 74 17.67 -41.49 4.94
CA SER A 74 16.28 -41.44 4.43
C SER A 74 15.25 -41.45 5.55
N LEU A 75 15.45 -42.17 6.65
CA LEU A 75 14.57 -42.19 7.82
C LEU A 75 14.54 -40.85 8.57
N LEU A 76 15.68 -40.17 8.64
CA LEU A 76 15.75 -38.85 9.31
C LEU A 76 14.87 -37.80 8.60
N VAL A 77 14.82 -37.81 7.27
CA VAL A 77 14.01 -36.89 6.48
C VAL A 77 12.58 -37.40 6.29
N ALA A 78 12.33 -38.69 6.47
CA ALA A 78 11.00 -39.29 6.33
C ALA A 78 10.01 -38.77 7.38
N LEU A 79 10.45 -38.61 8.63
CA LEU A 79 9.56 -38.20 9.70
C LEU A 79 8.95 -36.80 9.52
N PRO A 80 9.72 -35.74 9.18
CA PRO A 80 9.14 -34.45 8.87
C PRO A 80 8.21 -34.48 7.63
N VAL A 81 8.60 -35.20 6.58
CA VAL A 81 7.79 -35.33 5.35
C VAL A 81 6.48 -36.05 5.63
N ALA A 82 6.51 -37.18 6.35
CA ALA A 82 5.32 -37.93 6.72
C ALA A 82 4.35 -37.13 7.59
N ARG A 83 4.88 -36.33 8.53
CA ARG A 83 4.05 -35.42 9.36
C ARG A 83 3.40 -34.35 8.51
N SER A 84 4.15 -33.70 7.63
CA SER A 84 3.62 -32.65 6.75
C SER A 84 2.57 -33.22 5.79
N ALA A 85 2.82 -34.37 5.18
CA ALA A 85 1.87 -35.07 4.33
C ALA A 85 0.59 -35.48 5.09
N TRP A 86 0.71 -35.91 6.36
CA TRP A 86 -0.44 -36.28 7.20
C TRP A 86 -1.26 -35.05 7.58
N ASP A 87 -0.62 -33.94 7.95
CA ASP A 87 -1.31 -32.68 8.26
C ASP A 87 -2.02 -32.12 7.03
N SER A 88 -1.44 -32.27 5.85
CA SER A 88 -2.05 -31.83 4.58
C SER A 88 -3.26 -32.66 4.14
N LEU A 89 -3.38 -33.90 4.59
CA LEU A 89 -4.61 -34.69 4.37
C LEU A 89 -5.77 -34.17 5.21
N ARG A 90 -5.49 -33.59 6.38
CA ARG A 90 -6.51 -33.00 7.27
C ARG A 90 -6.91 -31.58 6.85
N HIS A 91 -5.96 -30.86 6.29
CA HIS A 91 -6.12 -29.47 5.84
C HIS A 91 -5.68 -29.35 4.37
N PRO A 92 -6.55 -29.72 3.40
CA PRO A 92 -6.19 -29.71 2.00
C PRO A 92 -5.73 -28.32 1.54
N SER A 93 -4.52 -28.25 1.00
CA SER A 93 -3.93 -27.05 0.43
C SER A 93 -3.07 -27.42 -0.78
N LEU A 94 -2.76 -26.47 -1.63
CA LEU A 94 -1.91 -26.72 -2.78
C LEU A 94 -0.47 -27.09 -2.36
N HIS A 95 0.05 -26.50 -1.26
CA HIS A 95 1.30 -26.90 -0.64
C HIS A 95 1.24 -28.35 -0.13
N GLY A 96 0.09 -28.74 0.42
CA GLY A 96 -0.13 -30.10 0.91
C GLY A 96 -0.04 -31.16 -0.19
N VAL A 97 -0.43 -30.85 -1.43
CA VAL A 97 -0.26 -31.74 -2.59
C VAL A 97 1.22 -32.03 -2.82
N THR A 98 2.08 -31.03 -2.70
CA THR A 98 3.53 -31.18 -2.81
C THR A 98 4.06 -32.20 -1.80
N ASP A 99 3.71 -32.02 -0.51
CA ASP A 99 4.16 -32.89 0.57
C ASP A 99 3.68 -34.33 0.39
N GLN A 100 2.45 -34.50 -0.09
CA GLN A 100 1.88 -35.83 -0.40
C GLN A 100 2.62 -36.51 -1.56
N LEU A 101 2.92 -35.76 -2.65
CA LEU A 101 3.67 -36.30 -3.80
C LEU A 101 5.09 -36.70 -3.40
N ILE A 102 5.76 -35.89 -2.57
CA ILE A 102 7.11 -36.22 -2.06
C ILE A 102 7.06 -37.47 -1.18
N ALA A 103 6.08 -37.58 -0.28
CA ALA A 103 5.89 -38.75 0.57
C ALA A 103 5.62 -40.01 -0.27
N LEU A 104 4.78 -39.93 -1.29
CA LEU A 104 4.52 -41.04 -2.21
C LEU A 104 5.78 -41.44 -3.02
N ALA A 105 6.51 -40.46 -3.55
CA ALA A 105 7.76 -40.72 -4.27
C ALA A 105 8.80 -41.39 -3.37
N MET A 106 8.90 -40.95 -2.12
CA MET A 106 9.81 -41.56 -1.13
C MET A 106 9.40 -42.98 -0.77
N LEU A 107 8.12 -43.27 -0.58
CA LEU A 107 7.59 -44.62 -0.37
C LEU A 107 7.86 -45.52 -1.57
N GLY A 108 7.68 -45.02 -2.78
CA GLY A 108 7.99 -45.73 -4.02
C GLY A 108 9.48 -46.02 -4.15
N ALA A 109 10.36 -45.08 -3.80
CA ALA A 109 11.79 -45.27 -3.80
C ALA A 109 12.25 -46.35 -2.77
N TRP A 110 11.66 -46.38 -1.58
CA TRP A 110 11.87 -47.46 -0.60
C TRP A 110 11.40 -48.81 -1.12
N ALA A 111 10.21 -48.86 -1.72
CA ALA A 111 9.67 -50.10 -2.27
C ALA A 111 10.51 -50.65 -3.44
N SER A 112 11.19 -49.80 -4.22
CA SER A 112 12.11 -50.18 -5.28
C SER A 112 13.54 -50.44 -4.78
N GLY A 113 13.83 -50.28 -3.48
CA GLY A 113 15.14 -50.45 -2.90
C GLY A 113 16.14 -49.33 -3.18
N ASP A 114 15.69 -48.21 -3.75
CA ASP A 114 16.51 -47.05 -4.06
C ASP A 114 16.61 -46.09 -2.87
N LEU A 115 17.47 -46.47 -1.90
CA LEU A 115 17.71 -45.69 -0.69
C LEU A 115 18.36 -44.32 -0.99
N LEU A 116 19.11 -44.20 -2.09
CA LEU A 116 19.74 -42.96 -2.50
C LEU A 116 18.67 -41.92 -2.88
N THR A 117 17.76 -42.30 -3.77
CA THR A 117 16.63 -41.40 -4.16
C THR A 117 15.74 -41.11 -2.98
N ALA A 118 15.43 -42.12 -2.13
CA ALA A 118 14.59 -41.92 -0.93
C ALA A 118 15.18 -40.92 0.09
N ALA A 119 16.53 -40.83 0.17
CA ALA A 119 17.20 -39.83 1.03
C ALA A 119 17.37 -38.47 0.34
N LEU A 120 17.85 -38.48 -0.90
CA LEU A 120 18.25 -37.24 -1.59
C LEU A 120 17.08 -36.39 -2.02
N LEU A 121 15.96 -37.01 -2.46
CA LEU A 121 14.78 -36.31 -2.93
C LEU A 121 14.17 -35.36 -1.87
N PRO A 122 13.85 -35.81 -0.65
CA PRO A 122 13.34 -34.91 0.40
C PRO A 122 14.37 -33.84 0.79
N ILE A 123 15.66 -34.13 0.79
CA ILE A 123 16.73 -33.16 1.08
C ILE A 123 16.69 -32.03 0.05
N ILE A 124 16.69 -32.36 -1.27
CA ILE A 124 16.61 -31.35 -2.34
C ILE A 124 15.35 -30.48 -2.20
N MET A 125 14.22 -31.10 -1.87
CA MET A 125 12.96 -30.39 -1.73
C MET A 125 12.93 -29.49 -0.48
N ILE A 126 13.48 -29.92 0.65
CA ILE A 126 13.61 -29.08 1.86
C ILE A 126 14.50 -27.86 1.56
N PHE A 127 15.62 -28.05 0.86
CA PHE A 127 16.46 -26.93 0.43
C PHE A 127 15.73 -25.99 -0.53
N GLY A 128 14.95 -26.55 -1.47
CA GLY A 128 14.08 -25.79 -2.37
C GLY A 128 13.11 -24.91 -1.57
N HIS A 129 12.38 -25.47 -0.61
CA HIS A 129 11.45 -24.74 0.25
C HIS A 129 12.14 -23.66 1.10
N VAL A 130 13.33 -23.92 1.64
CA VAL A 130 14.09 -22.90 2.40
C VAL A 130 14.53 -21.74 1.50
N LEU A 131 14.95 -22.01 0.25
CA LEU A 131 15.27 -20.97 -0.72
C LEU A 131 14.04 -20.16 -1.11
N GLU A 132 12.90 -20.85 -1.25
CA GLU A 132 11.59 -20.27 -1.50
C GLU A 132 11.18 -19.30 -0.38
N GLU A 133 11.17 -19.77 0.87
CA GLU A 133 10.87 -18.93 2.04
C GLU A 133 11.81 -17.72 2.14
N ARG A 134 13.11 -17.91 1.91
CA ARG A 134 14.09 -16.81 1.92
C ARG A 134 13.90 -15.82 0.78
N SER A 135 13.46 -16.24 -0.39
CA SER A 135 13.17 -15.33 -1.51
C SER A 135 11.91 -14.50 -1.26
N VAL A 136 10.90 -15.06 -0.59
CA VAL A 136 9.74 -14.31 -0.11
C VAL A 136 10.15 -13.33 0.99
N ILE A 137 11.05 -13.71 1.89
CA ILE A 137 11.63 -12.85 2.94
C ILE A 137 12.37 -11.65 2.33
N GLY A 138 13.06 -11.77 1.20
CA GLY A 138 13.73 -10.64 0.55
C GLY A 138 12.79 -9.53 0.08
N SER A 139 11.55 -9.86 -0.29
CA SER A 139 10.50 -8.85 -0.54
C SER A 139 9.88 -8.32 0.76
N GLN A 140 9.91 -9.09 1.84
CA GLN A 140 9.50 -8.65 3.18
C GLN A 140 10.55 -7.76 3.85
N GLU A 141 11.81 -7.83 3.46
CA GLU A 141 12.86 -6.89 3.89
C GLU A 141 12.52 -5.44 3.51
N ALA A 142 11.83 -5.22 2.40
CA ALA A 142 11.36 -3.88 2.04
C ALA A 142 10.30 -3.35 3.03
N ILE A 143 9.45 -4.21 3.57
CA ILE A 143 8.47 -3.87 4.61
C ILE A 143 9.18 -3.69 5.96
N ALA A 144 10.15 -4.55 6.26
CA ALA A 144 10.96 -4.46 7.47
C ALA A 144 11.82 -3.20 7.49
N ALA A 145 12.37 -2.78 6.34
CA ALA A 145 13.12 -1.53 6.20
C ALA A 145 12.27 -0.29 6.55
N LEU A 146 10.98 -0.29 6.19
CA LEU A 146 10.06 0.76 6.64
C LEU A 146 9.86 0.71 8.16
N GLY A 147 9.79 -0.47 8.76
CA GLY A 147 9.72 -0.64 10.22
C GLY A 147 10.97 -0.17 10.95
N GLU A 148 12.15 -0.27 10.32
CA GLU A 148 13.40 0.25 10.90
C GLU A 148 13.47 1.78 10.93
N LEU A 149 12.70 2.47 10.07
CA LEU A 149 12.58 3.92 10.12
C LEU A 149 12.01 4.43 11.46
N THR A 150 11.28 3.58 12.19
CA THR A 150 10.71 3.89 13.51
C THR A 150 11.62 3.49 14.67
N ARG A 151 12.66 2.69 14.43
CA ARG A 151 13.61 2.24 15.47
C ARG A 151 14.76 3.22 15.57
N SER A 152 14.50 4.35 16.19
CA SER A 152 15.53 5.35 16.51
C SER A 152 15.31 5.85 17.94
N HIS A 153 16.27 6.61 18.45
CA HIS A 153 16.14 7.30 19.72
C HIS A 153 15.62 8.71 19.45
N ALA A 154 14.78 9.20 20.34
CA ALA A 154 14.25 10.55 20.33
C ALA A 154 14.82 11.36 21.48
N ARG A 155 15.03 12.66 21.28
CA ARG A 155 15.37 13.61 22.35
C ARG A 155 14.06 14.18 22.89
N ARG A 156 13.58 13.60 23.99
CA ARG A 156 12.37 14.09 24.67
C ARG A 156 12.75 15.30 25.55
N ILE A 157 11.91 16.31 25.52
CA ILE A 157 12.00 17.49 26.37
C ILE A 157 11.23 17.20 27.64
N GLU A 158 11.91 17.16 28.77
CA GLU A 158 11.31 16.91 30.09
C GLU A 158 10.65 18.19 30.62
N ALA A 159 9.82 18.07 31.66
CA ALA A 159 9.08 19.18 32.26
C ALA A 159 9.99 20.32 32.82
N ASP A 160 11.23 19.99 33.14
CA ASP A 160 12.26 20.95 33.59
C ASP A 160 13.03 21.60 32.42
N GLY A 161 12.70 21.24 31.17
CA GLY A 161 13.36 21.73 29.96
C GLY A 161 14.66 20.98 29.62
N SER A 162 15.05 19.96 30.36
CA SER A 162 16.16 19.08 30.04
C SER A 162 15.86 18.13 28.90
N LEU A 163 16.89 17.70 28.16
CA LEU A 163 16.76 16.72 27.09
C LEU A 163 17.13 15.33 27.60
N SER A 164 16.23 14.35 27.43
CA SER A 164 16.50 12.94 27.69
C SER A 164 16.45 12.14 26.39
N GLU A 165 17.42 11.27 26.18
CA GLU A 165 17.40 10.35 25.04
C GLU A 165 16.56 9.13 25.41
N VAL A 166 15.49 8.88 24.66
CA VAL A 166 14.52 7.81 24.91
C VAL A 166 14.31 6.97 23.64
N ASP A 167 13.93 5.71 23.80
CA ASP A 167 13.51 4.88 22.69
C ASP A 167 12.17 5.41 22.11
N ASN A 168 12.05 5.48 20.80
CA ASN A 168 10.81 5.91 20.13
C ASN A 168 9.58 5.10 20.59
N ALA A 169 9.77 3.83 20.94
CA ALA A 169 8.68 2.97 21.44
C ALA A 169 8.14 3.43 22.82
N SER A 170 8.89 4.24 23.56
CA SER A 170 8.47 4.78 24.86
C SER A 170 7.71 6.11 24.77
N LEU A 171 7.70 6.76 23.59
CA LEU A 171 7.01 8.02 23.38
C LEU A 171 5.49 7.86 23.51
N ARG A 172 4.84 8.91 23.99
CA ARG A 172 3.39 9.01 24.12
C ARG A 172 2.86 10.28 23.46
N ALA A 173 1.59 10.26 23.11
CA ALA A 173 0.92 11.47 22.66
C ALA A 173 0.96 12.53 23.76
N GLY A 174 1.35 13.77 23.39
CA GLY A 174 1.60 14.90 24.29
C GLY A 174 3.07 15.09 24.67
N ASP A 175 3.95 14.11 24.43
CA ASP A 175 5.38 14.28 24.63
C ASP A 175 5.94 15.34 23.66
N GLN A 176 6.90 16.14 24.12
CA GLN A 176 7.62 17.08 23.28
C GLN A 176 9.00 16.53 22.95
N VAL A 177 9.40 16.64 21.69
CA VAL A 177 10.69 16.15 21.19
C VAL A 177 11.43 17.23 20.42
N GLU A 178 12.75 17.18 20.49
CA GLU A 178 13.66 18.01 19.69
C GLU A 178 14.20 17.21 18.51
N VAL A 179 14.06 17.76 17.29
CA VAL A 179 14.52 17.15 16.03
C VAL A 179 15.49 18.11 15.34
N ARG A 180 16.74 17.72 15.22
CA ARG A 180 17.83 18.50 14.61
C ARG A 180 18.00 18.17 13.13
N ALA A 181 18.75 19.00 12.43
CA ALA A 181 19.18 18.69 11.07
C ALA A 181 19.91 17.33 11.01
N GLY A 182 19.50 16.47 10.07
CA GLY A 182 19.97 15.09 9.92
C GLY A 182 19.21 14.06 10.76
N ASP A 183 18.38 14.48 11.73
CA ASP A 183 17.58 13.57 12.53
C ASP A 183 16.29 13.14 11.77
N ARG A 184 15.77 11.98 12.16
CA ARG A 184 14.42 11.56 11.76
C ARG A 184 13.39 12.04 12.76
N VAL A 185 12.23 12.42 12.25
CA VAL A 185 11.04 12.68 13.07
C VAL A 185 10.61 11.34 13.71
N PRO A 186 10.56 11.25 15.07
CA PRO A 186 10.43 9.95 15.73
C PRO A 186 9.03 9.35 15.65
N ALA A 187 7.99 10.17 15.57
CA ALA A 187 6.57 9.79 15.48
C ALA A 187 5.76 10.94 14.87
N ASP A 188 4.48 10.70 14.55
CA ASP A 188 3.62 11.76 14.02
C ASP A 188 3.41 12.85 15.09
N GLY A 189 3.49 14.11 14.66
CA GLY A 189 3.39 15.22 15.58
C GLY A 189 3.01 16.53 14.90
N ARG A 190 2.97 17.59 15.72
CA ARG A 190 2.74 18.96 15.29
C ARG A 190 3.95 19.82 15.67
N VAL A 191 4.44 20.62 14.76
CA VAL A 191 5.53 21.55 15.02
C VAL A 191 5.06 22.62 16.01
N LEU A 192 5.74 22.74 17.15
CA LEU A 192 5.49 23.78 18.15
C LEU A 192 6.38 25.01 17.88
N GLN A 193 7.64 24.78 17.52
CA GLN A 193 8.65 25.82 17.30
C GLN A 193 9.65 25.38 16.24
N GLY A 194 10.19 26.37 15.50
CA GLY A 194 11.20 26.16 14.47
C GLY A 194 10.60 26.14 13.07
N GLN A 195 11.48 26.23 12.07
CA GLN A 195 11.19 26.05 10.66
C GLN A 195 12.29 25.18 10.08
N ALA A 196 11.92 24.25 9.18
CA ALA A 196 12.84 23.35 8.53
C ALA A 196 12.26 22.76 7.25
N SER A 197 13.12 22.20 6.40
CA SER A 197 12.75 21.40 5.23
C SER A 197 12.82 19.94 5.62
N LEU A 198 11.74 19.19 5.46
CA LEU A 198 11.66 17.76 5.75
C LEU A 198 11.69 16.95 4.45
N ASP A 199 12.60 16.00 4.34
CA ASP A 199 12.53 14.97 3.31
C ASP A 199 11.50 13.91 3.73
N THR A 200 10.37 13.91 3.06
CA THR A 200 9.26 12.98 3.28
C THR A 200 9.27 11.80 2.30
N ALA A 201 10.22 11.76 1.36
CA ALA A 201 10.31 10.71 0.33
C ALA A 201 10.27 9.27 0.88
N PRO A 202 10.88 8.95 2.04
CA PRO A 202 10.79 7.61 2.61
C PRO A 202 9.38 7.17 2.98
N ILE A 203 8.43 8.10 3.14
CA ILE A 203 7.05 7.85 3.58
C ILE A 203 6.06 8.12 2.44
N THR A 204 6.13 9.33 1.85
CA THR A 204 5.17 9.80 0.84
C THR A 204 5.57 9.43 -0.59
N GLY A 205 6.85 9.11 -0.81
CA GLY A 205 7.42 8.92 -2.15
C GLY A 205 7.58 10.23 -2.94
N GLU A 206 7.39 11.40 -2.31
CA GLU A 206 7.58 12.72 -2.93
C GLU A 206 9.05 13.14 -2.81
N SER A 207 9.67 13.49 -3.94
CA SER A 207 11.10 13.88 -3.97
C SER A 207 11.34 15.34 -3.57
N VAL A 208 10.29 16.15 -3.44
CA VAL A 208 10.41 17.56 -3.06
C VAL A 208 10.31 17.69 -1.54
N PRO A 209 11.30 18.27 -0.86
CA PRO A 209 11.22 18.48 0.58
C PRO A 209 10.02 19.35 0.99
N LEU A 210 9.40 19.00 2.10
CA LEU A 210 8.27 19.73 2.66
C LEU A 210 8.79 20.80 3.63
N GLU A 211 8.52 22.07 3.31
CA GLU A 211 8.77 23.18 4.22
C GLU A 211 7.76 23.16 5.38
N VAL A 212 8.26 23.10 6.61
CA VAL A 212 7.40 23.04 7.81
C VAL A 212 7.64 24.23 8.73
N ALA A 213 6.54 24.68 9.34
CA ALA A 213 6.48 25.81 10.26
C ALA A 213 5.57 25.49 11.46
N PRO A 214 5.59 26.29 12.54
CA PRO A 214 4.76 26.07 13.72
C PRO A 214 3.27 25.89 13.37
N GLY A 215 2.66 24.89 13.97
CA GLY A 215 1.25 24.49 13.73
C GLY A 215 1.05 23.43 12.63
N MET A 216 2.05 23.15 11.80
CA MET A 216 1.96 22.13 10.74
C MET A 216 2.15 20.71 11.31
N GLU A 217 1.47 19.75 10.71
CA GLU A 217 1.64 18.33 11.02
C GLU A 217 2.88 17.77 10.31
N VAL A 218 3.58 16.86 11.01
CA VAL A 218 4.75 16.15 10.50
C VAL A 218 4.61 14.67 10.78
N TYR A 219 5.19 13.85 9.89
CA TYR A 219 5.05 12.40 9.95
C TYR A 219 6.32 11.72 10.46
N GLY A 220 6.13 10.71 11.31
CA GLY A 220 7.22 9.89 11.82
C GLY A 220 7.96 9.18 10.68
N GLY A 221 9.31 9.26 10.69
CA GLY A 221 10.17 8.72 9.64
C GLY A 221 10.71 9.74 8.63
N ALA A 222 10.11 10.94 8.51
CA ALA A 222 10.65 12.05 7.72
C ALA A 222 12.04 12.49 8.23
N ILE A 223 12.93 12.91 7.33
CA ILE A 223 14.28 13.36 7.69
C ILE A 223 14.30 14.88 7.69
N ASN A 224 14.74 15.48 8.81
CA ASN A 224 14.97 16.91 8.88
C ASN A 224 16.27 17.25 8.14
N LEU A 225 16.18 18.04 7.08
CA LEU A 225 17.34 18.41 6.26
C LEU A 225 18.12 19.61 6.86
N ASP A 226 17.40 20.53 7.49
CA ASP A 226 17.95 21.75 8.05
C ASP A 226 17.16 22.20 9.29
N GLY A 227 17.64 23.21 10.00
CA GLY A 227 16.93 23.81 11.13
C GLY A 227 16.81 22.92 12.38
N LEU A 228 16.14 23.47 13.38
CA LEU A 228 15.83 22.85 14.66
C LEU A 228 14.32 22.91 14.87
N LEU A 229 13.67 21.75 15.05
CA LEU A 229 12.25 21.64 15.31
C LEU A 229 11.98 21.18 16.73
N ARG A 230 10.95 21.76 17.36
CA ARG A 230 10.29 21.21 18.54
C ARG A 230 8.92 20.73 18.11
N ILE A 231 8.63 19.45 18.37
CA ILE A 231 7.45 18.76 17.88
C ILE A 231 6.72 18.18 19.08
N GLU A 232 5.41 18.42 19.18
CA GLU A 232 4.50 17.71 20.06
C GLU A 232 4.02 16.43 19.38
N ILE A 233 4.25 15.30 20.01
CA ILE A 233 3.85 13.99 19.49
C ILE A 233 2.34 13.86 19.57
N THR A 234 1.70 13.54 18.44
CA THR A 234 0.23 13.34 18.37
C THR A 234 -0.15 11.88 18.30
N ARG A 235 0.64 11.05 17.59
CA ARG A 235 0.38 9.61 17.39
C ARG A 235 1.69 8.83 17.42
N THR A 236 1.66 7.65 18.07
CA THR A 236 2.82 6.76 18.17
C THR A 236 2.47 5.32 17.80
N GLY A 237 3.48 4.50 17.50
CA GLY A 237 3.33 3.07 17.26
C GLY A 237 2.37 2.75 16.12
N GLU A 238 1.44 1.82 16.34
CA GLU A 238 0.44 1.39 15.33
C GLU A 238 -0.54 2.50 14.94
N ALA A 239 -0.75 3.50 15.79
CA ALA A 239 -1.62 4.63 15.52
C ALA A 239 -0.95 5.68 14.63
N SER A 240 0.38 5.68 14.48
CA SER A 240 1.10 6.58 13.57
C SER A 240 0.82 6.25 12.11
N THR A 241 1.03 7.22 11.22
CA THR A 241 0.89 7.03 9.77
C THR A 241 1.74 5.87 9.27
N LEU A 242 3.01 5.81 9.67
CA LEU A 242 3.91 4.73 9.28
C LEU A 242 3.49 3.37 9.88
N GLY A 243 2.97 3.35 11.12
CA GLY A 243 2.42 2.14 11.75
C GLY A 243 1.21 1.58 10.99
N LYS A 244 0.30 2.45 10.55
CA LYS A 244 -0.84 2.08 9.72
C LYS A 244 -0.41 1.55 8.34
N VAL A 245 0.59 2.19 7.72
CA VAL A 245 1.22 1.73 6.47
C VAL A 245 1.71 0.29 6.62
N ILE A 246 2.52 0.01 7.64
CA ILE A 246 3.05 -1.32 7.92
C ILE A 246 1.91 -2.32 8.16
N GLY A 247 0.90 -1.94 8.94
CA GLY A 247 -0.28 -2.77 9.21
C GLY A 247 -1.06 -3.14 7.93
N LEU A 248 -1.30 -2.18 7.04
CA LEU A 248 -1.97 -2.42 5.74
C LEU A 248 -1.13 -3.32 4.83
N MET A 249 0.20 -3.13 4.78
CA MET A 249 1.08 -3.99 4.00
C MET A 249 1.06 -5.43 4.51
N GLN A 250 1.10 -5.64 5.83
CA GLN A 250 0.97 -6.98 6.43
C GLN A 250 -0.40 -7.60 6.15
N GLN A 251 -1.47 -6.82 6.17
CA GLN A 251 -2.80 -7.30 5.80
C GLN A 251 -2.86 -7.70 4.33
N ALA A 252 -2.28 -6.89 3.43
CA ALA A 252 -2.22 -7.17 2.01
C ALA A 252 -1.42 -8.44 1.70
N GLU A 253 -0.31 -8.67 2.42
CA GLU A 253 0.50 -9.87 2.31
C GLU A 253 -0.27 -11.14 2.71
N ARG A 254 -1.07 -11.07 3.77
CA ARG A 254 -1.90 -12.21 4.24
C ARG A 254 -3.06 -12.53 3.31
N ALA A 255 -3.47 -11.61 2.45
CA ALA A 255 -4.57 -11.81 1.53
C ALA A 255 -4.14 -12.69 0.35
N LYS A 256 -4.69 -13.92 0.27
CA LYS A 256 -4.40 -14.84 -0.85
C LYS A 256 -4.91 -14.26 -2.17
N PRO A 257 -4.07 -14.18 -3.22
CA PRO A 257 -4.48 -13.78 -4.56
C PRO A 257 -5.64 -14.62 -5.09
N PRO A 258 -6.53 -14.08 -5.92
CA PRO A 258 -7.68 -14.81 -6.47
C PRO A 258 -7.29 -16.09 -7.22
N ILE A 259 -6.22 -16.05 -7.98
CA ILE A 259 -5.69 -17.20 -8.72
C ILE A 259 -5.25 -18.35 -7.78
N THR A 260 -4.67 -18.04 -6.62
CA THR A 260 -4.27 -19.05 -5.63
C THR A 260 -5.49 -19.79 -5.10
N ARG A 261 -6.62 -19.10 -4.83
CA ARG A 261 -7.87 -19.75 -4.39
C ARG A 261 -8.46 -20.67 -5.47
N LEU A 262 -8.33 -20.28 -6.74
CA LEU A 262 -8.74 -21.11 -7.86
C LEU A 262 -7.95 -22.40 -7.93
N LEU A 263 -6.62 -22.31 -7.83
CA LEU A 263 -5.72 -23.46 -7.82
C LEU A 263 -5.98 -24.40 -6.63
N GLU A 264 -6.22 -23.85 -5.43
CA GLU A 264 -6.58 -24.64 -4.24
C GLU A 264 -7.90 -25.42 -4.45
N ARG A 265 -8.89 -24.85 -5.14
CA ARG A 265 -10.14 -25.54 -5.46
C ARG A 265 -9.93 -26.80 -6.31
N TYR A 266 -8.95 -26.76 -7.21
CA TYR A 266 -8.68 -27.88 -8.13
C TYR A 266 -7.53 -28.79 -7.67
N ALA A 267 -6.96 -28.57 -6.49
CA ALA A 267 -5.80 -29.30 -5.99
C ALA A 267 -6.03 -30.82 -5.94
N GLY A 268 -7.22 -31.29 -5.51
CA GLY A 268 -7.56 -32.71 -5.46
C GLY A 268 -7.66 -33.36 -6.85
N GLN A 269 -8.21 -32.65 -7.83
CA GLN A 269 -8.32 -33.14 -9.22
C GLN A 269 -6.93 -33.21 -9.86
N TYR A 270 -6.08 -32.23 -9.59
CA TYR A 270 -4.69 -32.21 -10.01
C TYR A 270 -3.93 -33.42 -9.47
N MET A 271 -4.04 -33.73 -8.17
CA MET A 271 -3.44 -34.89 -7.53
C MET A 271 -3.88 -36.19 -8.23
N LEU A 272 -5.20 -36.35 -8.47
CA LEU A 272 -5.71 -37.53 -9.16
C LEU A 272 -5.15 -37.70 -10.57
N LEU A 273 -5.05 -36.59 -11.32
CA LEU A 273 -4.46 -36.59 -12.66
C LEU A 273 -2.99 -37.02 -12.63
N VAL A 274 -2.21 -36.49 -11.70
CA VAL A 274 -0.78 -36.84 -11.53
C VAL A 274 -0.60 -38.32 -11.20
N LEU A 275 -1.43 -38.83 -10.27
CA LEU A 275 -1.39 -40.26 -9.92
C LEU A 275 -1.75 -41.17 -11.10
N LEU A 276 -2.74 -40.75 -11.92
CA LEU A 276 -3.11 -41.48 -13.12
C LEU A 276 -1.97 -41.51 -14.14
N ILE A 277 -1.33 -40.33 -14.40
CA ILE A 277 -0.18 -40.27 -15.32
C ILE A 277 0.97 -41.13 -14.80
N ALA A 278 1.28 -41.05 -13.51
CA ALA A 278 2.35 -41.87 -12.91
C ALA A 278 2.05 -43.38 -13.03
N ALA A 279 0.81 -43.79 -12.76
CA ALA A 279 0.39 -45.20 -12.91
C ALA A 279 0.46 -45.68 -14.36
N VAL A 280 -0.02 -44.88 -15.32
CA VAL A 280 0.08 -45.18 -16.76
C VAL A 280 1.53 -45.26 -17.20
N THR A 281 2.39 -44.32 -16.75
CA THR A 281 3.82 -44.34 -17.04
C THR A 281 4.46 -45.65 -16.56
N TRP A 282 4.19 -46.02 -15.31
CA TRP A 282 4.72 -47.29 -14.76
C TRP A 282 4.22 -48.53 -15.56
N PHE A 283 2.92 -48.55 -15.87
CA PHE A 283 2.33 -49.67 -16.63
C PHE A 283 2.91 -49.79 -18.05
N VAL A 284 3.13 -48.65 -18.73
CA VAL A 284 3.63 -48.64 -20.13
C VAL A 284 5.15 -48.88 -20.18
N THR A 285 5.92 -48.24 -19.29
CA THR A 285 7.39 -48.31 -19.33
C THR A 285 7.98 -49.50 -18.53
N ASN A 286 7.19 -50.01 -17.59
CA ASN A 286 7.63 -50.96 -16.57
C ASN A 286 8.90 -50.48 -15.80
N ASP A 287 9.04 -49.15 -15.71
CA ASP A 287 10.16 -48.46 -15.04
C ASP A 287 9.66 -47.65 -13.85
N ALA A 288 10.08 -48.10 -12.65
CA ALA A 288 9.73 -47.38 -11.40
C ALA A 288 10.40 -45.98 -11.32
N GLN A 289 11.57 -45.80 -11.93
CA GLN A 289 12.26 -44.52 -11.94
C GLN A 289 11.51 -43.48 -12.80
N ALA A 290 10.96 -43.88 -13.93
CA ALA A 290 10.12 -43.02 -14.76
C ALA A 290 8.84 -42.61 -14.01
N MET A 291 8.16 -43.54 -13.31
CA MET A 291 7.03 -43.25 -12.46
C MET A 291 7.38 -42.25 -11.34
N LEU A 292 8.46 -42.48 -10.62
CA LEU A 292 8.94 -41.60 -9.55
C LEU A 292 9.28 -40.21 -10.09
N ALA A 293 9.93 -40.15 -11.27
CA ALA A 293 10.23 -38.89 -11.93
C ALA A 293 8.98 -38.09 -12.28
N VAL A 294 7.88 -38.74 -12.72
CA VAL A 294 6.60 -38.10 -12.94
C VAL A 294 6.00 -37.50 -11.65
N LEU A 295 6.00 -38.29 -10.56
CA LEU A 295 5.49 -37.82 -9.26
C LEU A 295 6.25 -36.57 -8.78
N VAL A 296 7.55 -36.55 -8.95
CA VAL A 296 8.40 -35.43 -8.54
C VAL A 296 8.24 -34.23 -9.48
N ALA A 297 8.25 -34.47 -10.80
CA ALA A 297 8.12 -33.41 -11.81
C ALA A 297 6.79 -32.68 -11.73
N ALA A 298 5.74 -33.39 -11.36
CA ALA A 298 4.39 -32.85 -11.25
C ALA A 298 4.13 -32.05 -9.95
N CYS A 299 5.15 -31.82 -9.11
CA CYS A 299 5.00 -30.91 -7.97
C CYS A 299 4.57 -29.50 -8.45
N PRO A 300 3.49 -28.91 -7.91
CA PRO A 300 3.02 -27.61 -8.34
C PRO A 300 3.74 -26.43 -7.68
N CYS A 301 4.96 -26.60 -7.10
CA CYS A 301 5.64 -25.59 -6.28
C CYS A 301 5.80 -24.24 -7.00
N ALA A 302 6.27 -24.26 -8.27
CA ALA A 302 6.38 -23.04 -9.05
C ALA A 302 5.01 -22.34 -9.23
N LEU A 303 3.91 -23.13 -9.39
CA LEU A 303 2.55 -22.60 -9.52
C LEU A 303 1.99 -22.06 -8.20
N VAL A 304 2.43 -22.56 -7.06
CA VAL A 304 2.02 -22.05 -5.75
C VAL A 304 2.63 -20.68 -5.48
N LEU A 305 3.86 -20.45 -5.93
CA LEU A 305 4.68 -19.28 -5.60
C LEU A 305 4.50 -18.07 -6.52
N PHE A 306 4.15 -18.28 -7.81
CA PHE A 306 4.17 -17.20 -8.78
C PHE A 306 3.27 -16.02 -8.40
N ALA A 307 2.08 -16.30 -7.86
CA ALA A 307 1.13 -15.24 -7.52
C ALA A 307 1.52 -14.49 -6.23
N PRO A 308 1.80 -15.16 -5.09
CA PRO A 308 2.26 -14.48 -3.89
C PRO A 308 3.54 -13.68 -4.11
N ALA A 309 4.56 -14.27 -4.76
CA ALA A 309 5.82 -13.59 -5.00
C ALA A 309 5.66 -12.33 -5.85
N THR A 310 4.84 -12.39 -6.92
CA THR A 310 4.54 -11.23 -7.77
C THR A 310 3.76 -10.17 -7.00
N ALA A 311 2.76 -10.58 -6.20
CA ALA A 311 1.94 -9.66 -5.42
C ALA A 311 2.75 -8.93 -4.34
N ILE A 312 3.59 -9.65 -3.58
CA ILE A 312 4.45 -9.07 -2.54
C ILE A 312 5.44 -8.08 -3.15
N ALA A 313 6.10 -8.45 -4.27
CA ALA A 313 6.99 -7.55 -4.98
C ALA A 313 6.26 -6.28 -5.46
N GLY A 314 5.05 -6.42 -6.02
CA GLY A 314 4.22 -5.30 -6.48
C GLY A 314 3.78 -4.38 -5.33
N ILE A 315 3.34 -4.93 -4.20
CA ILE A 315 2.95 -4.16 -3.02
C ILE A 315 4.16 -3.42 -2.43
N ALA A 316 5.32 -4.06 -2.35
CA ALA A 316 6.55 -3.43 -1.87
C ALA A 316 6.99 -2.25 -2.76
N VAL A 317 6.85 -2.41 -4.08
CA VAL A 317 7.10 -1.33 -5.04
C VAL A 317 6.09 -0.21 -4.90
N ALA A 318 4.79 -0.52 -4.81
CA ALA A 318 3.74 0.46 -4.60
C ALA A 318 4.02 1.32 -3.35
N ALA A 319 4.37 0.68 -2.24
CA ALA A 319 4.67 1.37 -0.99
C ALA A 319 5.86 2.34 -1.09
N ARG A 320 6.92 1.97 -1.83
CA ARG A 320 8.06 2.88 -2.11
C ARG A 320 7.66 4.13 -2.91
N HIS A 321 6.54 4.06 -3.63
CA HIS A 321 5.98 5.20 -4.37
C HIS A 321 4.87 5.92 -3.58
N GLY A 322 4.72 5.66 -2.28
CA GLY A 322 3.67 6.25 -1.44
C GLY A 322 2.26 5.74 -1.75
N ILE A 323 2.14 4.55 -2.34
CA ILE A 323 0.89 3.92 -2.72
C ILE A 323 0.65 2.72 -1.80
N LEU A 324 -0.38 2.78 -0.97
CA LEU A 324 -0.77 1.69 -0.08
C LEU A 324 -1.88 0.87 -0.70
N ILE A 325 -1.66 -0.41 -0.89
CA ILE A 325 -2.62 -1.36 -1.46
C ILE A 325 -3.06 -2.31 -0.36
N ARG A 326 -4.36 -2.37 -0.08
CA ARG A 326 -4.93 -3.18 1.01
C ARG A 326 -4.93 -4.68 0.72
N SER A 327 -5.00 -5.07 -0.53
CA SER A 327 -5.03 -6.47 -0.94
C SER A 327 -4.41 -6.65 -2.31
N SER A 328 -3.72 -7.77 -2.52
CA SER A 328 -3.19 -8.16 -3.82
C SER A 328 -4.27 -8.28 -4.92
N ALA A 329 -5.53 -8.51 -4.54
CA ALA A 329 -6.64 -8.53 -5.49
C ALA A 329 -6.81 -7.18 -6.20
N PHE A 330 -6.67 -6.05 -5.48
CA PHE A 330 -6.79 -4.72 -6.08
C PHE A 330 -5.63 -4.41 -7.03
N LEU A 331 -4.45 -4.99 -6.79
CA LEU A 331 -3.34 -4.89 -7.73
C LEU A 331 -3.64 -5.58 -9.07
N GLU A 332 -4.44 -6.65 -9.07
CA GLU A 332 -4.91 -7.30 -10.31
C GLU A 332 -6.05 -6.50 -10.96
N GLU A 333 -7.01 -5.99 -10.17
CA GLU A 333 -8.18 -5.24 -10.65
C GLU A 333 -7.81 -3.93 -11.35
N LEU A 334 -6.79 -3.21 -10.87
CA LEU A 334 -6.29 -1.96 -11.45
C LEU A 334 -5.91 -2.09 -12.94
N ALA A 335 -5.46 -3.27 -13.38
CA ALA A 335 -5.03 -3.48 -14.77
C ALA A 335 -6.20 -3.49 -15.77
N ASP A 336 -7.43 -3.77 -15.29
CA ASP A 336 -8.65 -3.92 -16.11
C ASP A 336 -9.61 -2.75 -15.99
N LEU A 337 -9.21 -1.66 -15.38
CA LEU A 337 -10.04 -0.48 -15.24
C LEU A 337 -10.28 0.18 -16.59
N THR A 338 -11.52 0.65 -16.81
CA THR A 338 -11.96 1.26 -18.07
C THR A 338 -12.53 2.66 -17.90
N SER A 339 -12.84 3.07 -16.68
CA SER A 339 -13.37 4.39 -16.39
C SER A 339 -12.81 4.96 -15.09
N LEU A 340 -12.92 6.28 -14.95
CA LEU A 340 -12.54 7.04 -13.77
C LEU A 340 -13.75 7.81 -13.28
N VAL A 341 -14.03 7.72 -12.00
CA VAL A 341 -14.96 8.58 -11.28
C VAL A 341 -14.16 9.33 -10.23
N VAL A 342 -14.18 10.66 -10.30
CA VAL A 342 -13.34 11.49 -9.42
C VAL A 342 -14.18 12.54 -8.70
N ASP A 343 -13.94 12.70 -7.40
CA ASP A 343 -14.49 13.82 -6.64
C ASP A 343 -13.69 15.10 -6.91
N LYS A 344 -14.33 16.26 -6.66
CA LYS A 344 -13.68 17.56 -6.82
C LYS A 344 -12.84 17.91 -5.59
N THR A 345 -13.52 18.02 -4.43
CA THR A 345 -12.97 18.66 -3.22
C THR A 345 -11.95 17.78 -2.52
N GLY A 346 -10.73 18.30 -2.26
CA GLY A 346 -9.67 17.50 -1.64
C GLY A 346 -9.04 16.47 -2.56
N THR A 347 -9.58 16.27 -3.77
CA THR A 347 -9.09 15.34 -4.79
C THR A 347 -8.50 16.10 -5.98
N LEU A 348 -9.31 16.63 -6.89
CA LEU A 348 -8.82 17.48 -7.98
C LEU A 348 -8.35 18.86 -7.49
N THR A 349 -8.86 19.29 -6.35
CA THR A 349 -8.50 20.53 -5.67
C THR A 349 -7.74 20.23 -4.38
N HIS A 350 -7.12 21.26 -3.79
CA HIS A 350 -6.40 21.11 -2.53
C HIS A 350 -7.30 20.89 -1.31
N GLY A 351 -8.63 21.09 -1.43
CA GLY A 351 -9.58 20.99 -0.32
C GLY A 351 -9.42 22.13 0.71
N SER A 352 -8.65 23.13 0.37
CA SER A 352 -8.40 24.30 1.20
C SER A 352 -8.60 25.58 0.40
N LEU A 353 -9.36 26.51 1.00
CA LEU A 353 -9.53 27.82 0.40
C LEU A 353 -8.22 28.60 0.39
N ARG A 354 -7.96 29.30 -0.72
CA ARG A 354 -6.83 30.23 -0.85
C ARG A 354 -7.33 31.55 -1.42
N LEU A 355 -6.64 32.64 -1.11
CA LEU A 355 -6.90 33.91 -1.73
C LEU A 355 -6.57 33.83 -3.21
N GLN A 356 -7.58 34.01 -4.08
CA GLN A 356 -7.42 34.01 -5.53
C GLN A 356 -7.19 35.42 -6.05
N ALA A 357 -7.92 36.39 -5.53
CA ALA A 357 -7.78 37.79 -5.93
C ALA A 357 -8.17 38.71 -4.77
N LEU A 358 -7.57 39.91 -4.78
CA LEU A 358 -7.89 41.02 -3.89
C LEU A 358 -8.42 42.19 -4.76
N ARG A 359 -9.60 42.68 -4.42
CA ARG A 359 -10.19 43.86 -5.02
C ARG A 359 -10.18 45.00 -4.00
N LEU A 360 -9.17 45.84 -4.07
CA LEU A 360 -9.00 46.95 -3.16
C LEU A 360 -10.01 48.07 -3.48
N ALA A 361 -10.52 48.73 -2.43
CA ALA A 361 -11.17 50.02 -2.55
C ALA A 361 -10.09 51.11 -2.75
N ASP A 362 -10.47 52.25 -3.31
CA ASP A 362 -9.56 53.36 -3.57
C ASP A 362 -8.71 53.74 -2.35
N ALA A 363 -7.41 53.92 -2.55
CA ALA A 363 -6.44 54.31 -1.54
C ALA A 363 -6.16 53.31 -0.39
N ALA A 364 -6.47 52.01 -0.54
CA ALA A 364 -6.05 50.98 0.38
C ALA A 364 -4.72 50.36 -0.06
N GLU A 365 -3.80 50.12 0.89
CA GLU A 365 -2.51 49.46 0.63
C GLU A 365 -2.66 47.95 0.80
N GLU A 366 -2.33 47.19 -0.23
CA GLU A 366 -2.48 45.73 -0.30
C GLU A 366 -1.86 45.02 0.91
N ALA A 367 -0.61 45.32 1.23
CA ALA A 367 0.13 44.66 2.31
C ALA A 367 -0.52 44.88 3.69
N SER A 368 -1.08 46.07 3.91
CA SER A 368 -1.84 46.43 5.12
C SER A 368 -3.16 45.68 5.22
N VAL A 369 -3.87 45.58 4.11
CA VAL A 369 -5.15 44.87 4.02
C VAL A 369 -4.96 43.37 4.27
N LEU A 370 -3.96 42.75 3.67
CA LEU A 370 -3.64 41.33 3.86
C LEU A 370 -3.25 41.02 5.32
N ARG A 371 -2.44 41.86 5.94
CA ARG A 371 -2.08 41.70 7.37
C ARG A 371 -3.26 41.82 8.30
N LEU A 372 -4.15 42.81 8.04
CA LEU A 372 -5.37 43.00 8.81
C LEU A 372 -6.32 41.80 8.64
N ALA A 373 -6.49 41.32 7.40
CA ALA A 373 -7.31 40.15 7.09
C ALA A 373 -6.77 38.90 7.79
N ALA A 374 -5.42 38.70 7.80
CA ALA A 374 -4.80 37.62 8.51
C ALA A 374 -5.00 37.69 10.02
N SER A 375 -4.89 38.88 10.60
CA SER A 375 -5.09 39.07 12.03
C SER A 375 -6.55 38.79 12.46
N LEU A 376 -7.52 39.28 11.71
CA LEU A 376 -8.96 39.03 11.97
C LEU A 376 -9.32 37.56 11.66
N GLY A 377 -8.71 36.99 10.62
CA GLY A 377 -8.87 35.58 10.27
C GLY A 377 -8.42 34.62 11.36
N ALA A 378 -7.33 34.95 12.04
CA ALA A 378 -6.81 34.15 13.16
C ALA A 378 -7.74 34.11 14.38
N ALA A 379 -8.72 35.01 14.43
CA ALA A 379 -9.69 35.11 15.54
C ALA A 379 -10.93 34.21 15.38
N SER A 380 -11.03 33.41 14.27
CA SER A 380 -12.17 32.53 14.03
C SER A 380 -11.70 31.19 13.43
N SER A 381 -12.37 30.10 13.79
CA SER A 381 -12.15 28.76 13.25
C SER A 381 -12.83 28.50 11.89
N HIS A 382 -13.58 29.46 11.36
CA HIS A 382 -14.30 29.34 10.10
C HIS A 382 -13.30 29.11 8.93
N PRO A 383 -13.59 28.22 7.93
CA PRO A 383 -12.67 27.91 6.84
C PRO A 383 -12.13 29.13 6.07
N VAL A 384 -12.98 30.10 5.78
CA VAL A 384 -12.56 31.38 5.16
C VAL A 384 -11.58 32.13 6.04
N SER A 385 -11.86 32.23 7.34
CA SER A 385 -11.01 32.92 8.32
C SER A 385 -9.66 32.24 8.45
N ARG A 386 -9.63 30.92 8.50
CA ARG A 386 -8.38 30.12 8.52
C ARG A 386 -7.54 30.33 7.26
N ALA A 387 -8.17 30.37 6.10
CA ALA A 387 -7.48 30.64 4.83
C ALA A 387 -6.86 32.03 4.79
N LEU A 388 -7.55 33.04 5.36
CA LEU A 388 -7.05 34.39 5.45
C LEU A 388 -5.96 34.55 6.53
N ALA A 389 -6.07 33.82 7.64
CA ALA A 389 -5.02 33.78 8.67
C ALA A 389 -3.65 33.36 8.10
N ALA A 390 -3.66 32.44 7.14
CA ALA A 390 -2.43 31.96 6.48
C ALA A 390 -1.75 32.98 5.54
N LEU A 391 -2.33 34.16 5.32
CA LEU A 391 -1.76 35.20 4.45
C LEU A 391 -0.59 35.96 5.07
N ALA A 392 -0.39 35.87 6.40
CA ALA A 392 0.74 36.50 7.09
C ALA A 392 1.28 35.56 8.17
N ALA A 393 2.56 35.72 8.49
CA ALA A 393 3.17 35.03 9.62
C ALA A 393 2.57 35.53 10.94
N HIS A 394 2.49 34.67 11.95
CA HIS A 394 1.83 34.95 13.24
C HIS A 394 2.43 36.16 13.97
N ASP A 395 3.72 36.39 13.84
CA ASP A 395 4.43 37.53 14.39
C ASP A 395 4.12 38.86 13.70
N ALA A 396 3.58 38.81 12.50
CA ALA A 396 3.14 39.98 11.73
C ALA A 396 1.67 40.40 11.99
N TYR A 397 0.94 39.69 12.86
CA TYR A 397 -0.46 40.01 13.16
C TYR A 397 -0.56 41.31 13.97
N HIS A 398 -1.61 42.07 13.65
CA HIS A 398 -1.97 43.23 14.48
C HIS A 398 -2.54 42.75 15.83
N PRO A 399 -2.17 43.37 16.95
CA PRO A 399 -2.80 43.12 18.23
C PRO A 399 -4.31 43.41 18.15
N LEU A 400 -5.14 42.44 18.48
CA LEU A 400 -6.58 42.58 18.50
C LEU A 400 -7.11 42.56 19.94
N SER A 401 -8.11 43.39 20.21
CA SER A 401 -8.85 43.40 21.45
C SER A 401 -10.37 43.42 21.15
N ASP A 402 -11.21 43.11 22.13
CA ASP A 402 -12.67 43.13 22.01
C ASP A 402 -13.16 42.33 20.79
N ILE A 403 -12.64 41.11 20.62
CA ILE A 403 -12.96 40.23 19.50
C ILE A 403 -14.40 39.73 19.65
N ARG A 404 -15.21 39.92 18.62
CA ARG A 404 -16.62 39.48 18.57
C ARG A 404 -16.86 38.73 17.27
N GLU A 405 -17.12 37.46 17.37
CA GLU A 405 -17.58 36.67 16.23
C GLU A 405 -19.10 36.82 16.09
N ARG A 406 -19.54 37.31 14.95
CA ARG A 406 -20.97 37.36 14.57
C ARG A 406 -21.27 36.10 13.73
N GLN A 407 -21.96 35.17 14.38
CA GLN A 407 -22.24 33.86 13.80
C GLN A 407 -22.93 33.99 12.44
N GLY A 408 -22.32 33.38 11.41
CA GLY A 408 -22.81 33.43 10.04
C GLY A 408 -22.44 34.67 9.23
N PHE A 409 -21.91 35.73 9.87
CA PHE A 409 -21.59 37.01 9.21
C PHE A 409 -20.08 37.31 9.15
N GLY A 410 -19.34 37.13 10.24
CA GLY A 410 -17.89 37.39 10.26
C GLY A 410 -17.36 37.76 11.64
N VAL A 411 -16.21 38.41 11.67
CA VAL A 411 -15.47 38.78 12.86
C VAL A 411 -15.31 40.32 12.93
N VAL A 412 -15.53 40.87 14.09
CA VAL A 412 -15.29 42.29 14.40
C VAL A 412 -14.34 42.37 15.59
N ALA A 413 -13.31 43.19 15.53
CA ALA A 413 -12.35 43.36 16.61
C ALA A 413 -11.83 44.81 16.65
N ARG A 414 -11.27 45.22 17.77
CA ARG A 414 -10.64 46.52 17.92
C ARG A 414 -9.14 46.44 17.73
N THR A 415 -8.59 47.24 16.85
CA THR A 415 -7.17 47.47 16.62
C THR A 415 -6.70 48.79 17.18
N ALA A 416 -5.41 49.09 17.17
CA ALA A 416 -4.88 50.41 17.52
C ALA A 416 -5.36 51.52 16.57
N ALA A 417 -5.76 51.18 15.34
CA ALA A 417 -6.22 52.11 14.30
C ALA A 417 -7.76 52.26 14.23
N GLY A 418 -8.51 51.58 15.10
CA GLY A 418 -9.97 51.62 15.12
C GLY A 418 -10.63 50.25 15.12
N GLU A 419 -11.96 50.20 14.94
CA GLU A 419 -12.72 48.98 14.83
C GLU A 419 -12.51 48.35 13.44
N ALA A 420 -12.11 47.07 13.40
CA ALA A 420 -11.92 46.34 12.19
C ALA A 420 -12.95 45.22 12.02
N ALA A 421 -13.41 45.00 10.80
CA ALA A 421 -14.41 43.98 10.46
C ALA A 421 -13.95 43.13 9.26
N LEU A 422 -14.19 41.83 9.34
CA LEU A 422 -13.96 40.85 8.29
C LEU A 422 -15.18 39.95 8.16
N GLY A 423 -15.80 39.85 7.01
CA GLY A 423 -16.97 39.01 6.86
C GLY A 423 -17.70 39.14 5.54
N ARG A 424 -18.91 38.57 5.51
CA ARG A 424 -19.82 38.61 4.35
C ARG A 424 -20.34 40.02 4.06
N PRO A 425 -20.86 40.27 2.85
CA PRO A 425 -21.44 41.57 2.49
C PRO A 425 -22.49 42.11 3.50
N GLU A 426 -23.30 41.22 4.05
CA GLU A 426 -24.37 41.55 5.00
C GLU A 426 -23.82 42.09 6.34
N LEU A 427 -22.58 41.73 6.72
CA LEU A 427 -21.93 42.28 7.91
C LEU A 427 -21.75 43.80 7.79
N PHE A 428 -21.30 44.28 6.64
CA PHE A 428 -21.02 45.70 6.40
C PHE A 428 -22.31 46.51 6.36
N GLN A 429 -23.40 45.95 5.82
CA GLN A 429 -24.74 46.58 5.89
C GLN A 429 -25.19 46.73 7.33
N GLN A 430 -25.00 45.72 8.21
CA GLN A 430 -25.35 45.80 9.63
C GLN A 430 -24.50 46.81 10.40
N LEU A 431 -23.25 47.01 9.98
CA LEU A 431 -22.35 48.00 10.58
C LEU A 431 -22.51 49.40 10.02
N GLY A 432 -23.39 49.60 9.01
CA GLY A 432 -23.59 50.90 8.35
C GLY A 432 -22.36 51.32 7.51
N ILE A 433 -21.54 50.38 7.08
CA ILE A 433 -20.35 50.65 6.26
C ILE A 433 -20.76 50.55 4.80
N ASP A 434 -20.50 51.61 4.03
CA ASP A 434 -20.73 51.64 2.60
C ASP A 434 -19.64 50.81 1.88
N ALA A 435 -19.96 49.58 1.52
CA ALA A 435 -19.08 48.68 0.81
C ALA A 435 -19.25 48.87 -0.70
N SER A 436 -18.13 48.77 -1.46
CA SER A 436 -18.20 48.73 -2.91
C SER A 436 -19.07 47.58 -3.41
N GLU A 437 -19.51 47.65 -4.67
CA GLU A 437 -20.26 46.56 -5.31
C GLU A 437 -19.56 45.21 -5.12
N VAL A 438 -20.31 44.18 -4.76
CA VAL A 438 -19.79 42.84 -4.52
C VAL A 438 -19.36 42.27 -5.89
N PRO A 439 -18.08 41.92 -6.08
CA PRO A 439 -17.62 41.37 -7.36
C PRO A 439 -18.26 40.02 -7.65
N GLU A 440 -18.51 39.75 -8.94
CA GLU A 440 -18.93 38.43 -9.36
C GLU A 440 -17.77 37.43 -9.11
N HIS A 441 -18.06 36.41 -8.31
CA HIS A 441 -17.11 35.36 -7.97
C HIS A 441 -17.83 34.05 -7.65
N GLU A 442 -17.27 32.95 -8.13
CA GLU A 442 -17.90 31.64 -7.93
C GLU A 442 -17.63 31.03 -6.52
N GLY A 443 -16.56 31.48 -5.85
CA GLY A 443 -16.15 31.05 -4.52
C GLY A 443 -16.63 31.94 -3.38
N PRO A 444 -16.18 31.66 -2.14
CA PRO A 444 -16.45 32.53 -1.00
C PRO A 444 -15.80 33.90 -1.17
N ILE A 445 -16.53 34.93 -0.73
CA ILE A 445 -16.08 36.32 -0.71
C ILE A 445 -16.09 36.81 0.73
N ALA A 446 -15.04 37.51 1.14
CA ALA A 446 -14.98 38.23 2.41
C ALA A 446 -14.62 39.68 2.17
N GLY A 447 -15.41 40.60 2.72
CA GLY A 447 -15.05 41.99 2.78
C GLY A 447 -14.22 42.32 4.01
N ILE A 448 -13.47 43.40 3.96
CA ILE A 448 -12.67 43.91 5.06
C ILE A 448 -12.85 45.44 5.22
N ALA A 449 -12.97 45.90 6.45
CA ALA A 449 -13.09 47.29 6.78
C ALA A 449 -12.30 47.66 8.02
N LEU A 450 -11.92 48.94 8.17
CA LEU A 450 -11.20 49.48 9.30
C LEU A 450 -11.76 50.92 9.60
N ASP A 451 -12.11 51.14 10.84
CA ASP A 451 -12.60 52.43 11.36
C ASP A 451 -13.74 53.00 10.50
N GLY A 452 -14.74 52.19 10.18
CA GLY A 452 -15.89 52.57 9.36
C GLY A 452 -15.62 52.70 7.86
N ARG A 453 -14.38 52.53 7.41
CA ARG A 453 -14.00 52.61 6.00
C ARG A 453 -13.84 51.20 5.38
N PHE A 454 -14.55 50.95 4.29
CA PHE A 454 -14.36 49.71 3.52
C PHE A 454 -13.03 49.72 2.79
N LEU A 455 -12.26 48.60 2.89
CA LEU A 455 -10.92 48.49 2.33
C LEU A 455 -10.87 47.61 1.06
N GLY A 456 -11.80 46.64 0.93
CA GLY A 456 -11.83 45.80 -0.26
C GLY A 456 -12.47 44.43 -0.05
N TRP A 457 -12.53 43.66 -1.14
CA TRP A 457 -13.01 42.29 -1.20
C TRP A 457 -11.89 41.29 -1.39
N LEU A 458 -11.88 40.25 -0.57
CA LEU A 458 -11.00 39.08 -0.65
C LEU A 458 -11.80 37.95 -1.30
N LEU A 459 -11.37 37.52 -2.48
CA LEU A 459 -11.99 36.47 -3.27
C LEU A 459 -11.23 35.16 -3.03
N LEU A 460 -11.90 34.17 -2.50
CA LEU A 460 -11.29 32.91 -2.16
C LEU A 460 -11.81 31.79 -3.06
N ALA A 461 -10.96 30.85 -3.38
CA ALA A 461 -11.35 29.63 -4.09
C ALA A 461 -10.54 28.44 -3.59
N ASP A 462 -11.09 27.25 -3.79
CA ASP A 462 -10.36 26.00 -3.66
C ASP A 462 -9.66 25.74 -4.98
N SER A 463 -8.34 25.89 -5.00
CA SER A 463 -7.54 25.83 -6.24
C SER A 463 -7.39 24.40 -6.75
N VAL A 464 -7.54 24.22 -8.06
CA VAL A 464 -7.24 22.97 -8.75
C VAL A 464 -5.75 22.68 -8.64
N ARG A 465 -5.42 21.42 -8.42
CA ARG A 465 -4.01 20.96 -8.34
C ARG A 465 -3.33 21.15 -9.69
N ALA A 466 -2.10 21.62 -9.69
CA ALA A 466 -1.34 21.90 -10.89
C ALA A 466 -1.16 20.66 -11.79
N GLU A 467 -1.01 19.48 -11.16
CA GLU A 467 -0.82 18.21 -11.84
C GLU A 467 -2.13 17.53 -12.29
N ALA A 468 -3.32 18.04 -11.91
CA ALA A 468 -4.58 17.36 -12.14
C ALA A 468 -4.86 17.10 -13.63
N ALA A 469 -4.66 18.10 -14.49
CA ALA A 469 -4.89 17.95 -15.92
C ALA A 469 -3.93 16.93 -16.57
N GLU A 470 -2.66 16.95 -16.17
CA GLU A 470 -1.64 16.00 -16.62
C GLU A 470 -1.98 14.58 -16.19
N ALA A 471 -2.34 14.38 -14.91
CA ALA A 471 -2.71 13.08 -14.36
C ALA A 471 -3.94 12.47 -15.06
N LEU A 472 -4.96 13.28 -15.35
CA LEU A 472 -6.15 12.83 -16.04
C LEU A 472 -5.90 12.52 -17.52
N ALA A 473 -4.99 13.26 -18.17
CA ALA A 473 -4.56 12.96 -19.53
C ALA A 473 -3.80 11.63 -19.59
N ASP A 474 -2.85 11.40 -18.67
CA ASP A 474 -2.11 10.14 -18.55
C ASP A 474 -3.06 8.95 -18.33
N LEU A 475 -4.05 9.08 -17.46
CA LEU A 475 -5.06 8.02 -17.23
C LEU A 475 -5.89 7.74 -18.50
N ARG A 476 -6.19 8.74 -19.33
CA ARG A 476 -6.86 8.53 -20.63
C ARG A 476 -6.00 7.73 -21.60
N GLU A 477 -4.70 8.02 -21.68
CA GLU A 477 -3.73 7.27 -22.49
C GLU A 477 -3.60 5.82 -21.97
N LEU A 478 -3.72 5.62 -20.66
CA LEU A 478 -3.77 4.31 -20.03
C LEU A 478 -5.12 3.58 -20.22
N GLY A 479 -6.06 4.11 -21.00
CA GLY A 479 -7.32 3.45 -21.34
C GLY A 479 -8.50 3.78 -20.43
N LEU A 480 -8.34 4.65 -19.41
CA LEU A 480 -9.44 5.18 -18.62
C LEU A 480 -10.03 6.42 -19.32
N GLY A 481 -10.48 6.24 -20.57
CA GLY A 481 -10.96 7.34 -21.43
C GLY A 481 -12.29 7.92 -20.99
N ARG A 482 -13.15 7.12 -20.31
CA ARG A 482 -14.39 7.60 -19.73
C ARG A 482 -14.09 8.15 -18.34
N GLN A 483 -14.20 9.48 -18.19
CA GLN A 483 -13.91 10.20 -16.94
C GLN A 483 -15.13 11.00 -16.53
N LEU A 484 -15.56 10.83 -15.27
CA LEU A 484 -16.73 11.44 -14.67
C LEU A 484 -16.34 12.22 -13.43
N LEU A 485 -16.67 13.51 -13.39
CA LEU A 485 -16.55 14.35 -12.20
C LEU A 485 -17.84 14.27 -11.38
N LEU A 486 -17.76 13.87 -10.10
CA LEU A 486 -18.87 13.87 -9.15
C LEU A 486 -18.59 14.89 -8.06
N THR A 487 -19.50 15.84 -7.83
CA THR A 487 -19.32 16.86 -6.78
C THR A 487 -20.63 17.30 -6.16
N GLY A 488 -20.61 17.66 -4.89
CA GLY A 488 -21.73 18.33 -4.19
C GLY A 488 -21.86 19.82 -4.52
N ASP A 489 -20.90 20.40 -5.24
CA ASP A 489 -20.88 21.83 -5.54
C ASP A 489 -21.90 22.24 -6.60
N ARG A 490 -22.09 23.58 -6.70
CA ARG A 490 -22.93 24.17 -7.73
C ARG A 490 -22.42 23.86 -9.13
N ARG A 491 -23.35 23.78 -10.07
CA ARG A 491 -23.06 23.43 -11.48
C ARG A 491 -21.99 24.32 -12.10
N ALA A 492 -22.05 25.64 -11.90
CA ALA A 492 -21.10 26.60 -12.47
C ALA A 492 -19.64 26.32 -12.03
N VAL A 493 -19.44 26.09 -10.70
CA VAL A 493 -18.12 25.77 -10.14
C VAL A 493 -17.60 24.45 -10.68
N ALA A 494 -18.47 23.46 -10.79
CA ALA A 494 -18.12 22.14 -11.32
C ALA A 494 -17.75 22.18 -12.80
N ASP A 495 -18.48 22.95 -13.61
CA ASP A 495 -18.21 23.16 -15.04
C ASP A 495 -16.84 23.87 -15.26
N ALA A 496 -16.51 24.87 -14.42
CA ALA A 496 -15.21 25.57 -14.49
C ALA A 496 -14.04 24.60 -14.22
N VAL A 497 -14.12 23.81 -13.15
CA VAL A 497 -13.09 22.80 -12.83
C VAL A 497 -13.01 21.73 -13.90
N ALA A 498 -14.14 21.19 -14.35
CA ALA A 498 -14.19 20.17 -15.39
C ALA A 498 -13.52 20.63 -16.68
N LYS A 499 -13.76 21.89 -17.10
CA LYS A 499 -13.13 22.51 -18.25
C LYS A 499 -11.60 22.64 -18.08
N GLN A 500 -11.16 23.08 -16.89
CA GLN A 500 -9.74 23.25 -16.58
C GLN A 500 -8.97 21.94 -16.63
N VAL A 501 -9.56 20.83 -16.16
CA VAL A 501 -8.91 19.51 -16.14
C VAL A 501 -9.26 18.62 -17.33
N GLY A 502 -10.11 19.11 -18.24
CA GLY A 502 -10.48 18.41 -19.48
C GLY A 502 -11.46 17.25 -19.30
N ILE A 503 -12.28 17.22 -18.25
CA ILE A 503 -13.37 16.26 -18.05
C ILE A 503 -14.63 16.75 -18.78
N ARG A 504 -15.26 15.86 -19.57
CA ARG A 504 -16.47 16.19 -20.33
C ARG A 504 -17.78 15.81 -19.63
N GLN A 505 -17.73 14.84 -18.73
CA GLN A 505 -18.91 14.34 -18.03
C GLN A 505 -18.85 14.78 -16.56
N LEU A 506 -19.91 15.39 -16.07
CA LEU A 506 -19.99 15.81 -14.69
C LEU A 506 -21.42 15.67 -14.13
N VAL A 507 -21.49 15.36 -12.84
CA VAL A 507 -22.69 15.42 -12.02
C VAL A 507 -22.42 16.36 -10.85
N ALA A 508 -23.10 17.51 -10.84
CA ALA A 508 -23.00 18.53 -9.81
C ALA A 508 -24.14 18.37 -8.80
N GLN A 509 -24.01 18.98 -7.63
CA GLN A 509 -25.00 18.96 -6.54
C GLN A 509 -25.38 17.56 -6.09
N ALA A 510 -24.44 16.61 -6.22
CA ALA A 510 -24.63 15.21 -5.88
C ALA A 510 -24.52 14.98 -4.37
N LEU A 511 -25.56 14.41 -3.77
CA LEU A 511 -25.53 13.89 -2.41
C LEU A 511 -24.71 12.58 -2.35
N PRO A 512 -24.26 12.12 -1.18
CA PRO A 512 -23.52 10.87 -1.06
C PRO A 512 -24.24 9.66 -1.67
N GLU A 513 -25.56 9.59 -1.56
CA GLU A 513 -26.39 8.55 -2.17
C GLU A 513 -26.45 8.64 -3.70
N ASP A 514 -26.41 9.87 -4.25
CA ASP A 514 -26.36 10.09 -5.70
C ASP A 514 -25.01 9.64 -6.26
N LYS A 515 -23.92 9.94 -5.53
CA LYS A 515 -22.58 9.47 -5.88
C LYS A 515 -22.53 7.94 -5.94
N LEU A 516 -23.07 7.25 -4.93
CA LEU A 516 -23.18 5.79 -4.90
C LEU A 516 -23.98 5.26 -6.09
N ARG A 517 -25.14 5.86 -6.38
CA ARG A 517 -26.00 5.46 -7.50
C ARG A 517 -25.31 5.63 -8.85
N GLN A 518 -24.54 6.71 -9.01
CA GLN A 518 -23.81 6.99 -10.26
C GLN A 518 -22.70 5.99 -10.49
N VAL A 519 -21.93 5.63 -9.46
CA VAL A 519 -20.90 4.57 -9.55
C VAL A 519 -21.56 3.21 -9.91
N GLY A 520 -22.70 2.90 -9.29
CA GLY A 520 -23.48 1.70 -9.63
C GLY A 520 -23.97 1.69 -11.09
N ALA A 521 -24.38 2.86 -11.62
CA ALA A 521 -24.79 3.00 -13.02
C ALA A 521 -23.63 2.81 -14.00
N GLU A 522 -22.42 3.28 -13.67
CA GLU A 522 -21.20 3.03 -14.45
C GLU A 522 -20.92 1.53 -14.55
N ILE A 523 -20.96 0.81 -13.41
CA ILE A 523 -20.76 -0.64 -13.37
C ILE A 523 -21.86 -1.38 -14.15
N GLY A 524 -23.12 -0.96 -13.95
CA GLY A 524 -24.27 -1.53 -14.68
C GLY A 524 -24.20 -1.32 -16.20
N SER A 525 -23.49 -0.29 -16.65
CA SER A 525 -23.18 -0.02 -18.05
C SER A 525 -21.99 -0.80 -18.60
N GLY A 526 -21.40 -1.69 -17.80
CA GLY A 526 -20.27 -2.55 -18.19
C GLY A 526 -18.90 -1.90 -18.02
N PHE A 527 -18.81 -0.70 -17.43
CA PHE A 527 -17.53 -0.07 -17.13
C PHE A 527 -16.95 -0.59 -15.80
N ARG A 528 -15.65 -0.46 -15.66
CA ARG A 528 -14.91 -0.82 -14.44
C ARG A 528 -14.27 0.45 -13.85
N PRO A 529 -15.00 1.17 -12.97
CA PRO A 529 -14.54 2.46 -12.47
C PRO A 529 -13.46 2.35 -11.40
N MET A 530 -12.39 3.15 -11.55
CA MET A 530 -11.60 3.65 -10.47
C MET A 530 -12.36 4.81 -9.85
N VAL A 531 -12.64 4.75 -8.57
CA VAL A 531 -13.27 5.87 -7.83
C VAL A 531 -12.21 6.55 -6.98
N VAL A 532 -12.01 7.86 -7.15
CA VAL A 532 -11.00 8.64 -6.43
C VAL A 532 -11.66 9.74 -5.64
N GLY A 533 -11.35 9.82 -4.34
CA GLY A 533 -11.93 10.80 -3.42
C GLY A 533 -11.02 11.07 -2.20
N ASP A 534 -11.44 11.95 -1.31
CA ASP A 534 -10.76 12.25 -0.04
C ASP A 534 -11.04 11.23 1.08
N GLY A 535 -12.00 10.34 0.87
CA GLY A 535 -12.40 9.30 1.82
C GLY A 535 -13.34 9.75 2.93
N ILE A 536 -13.55 11.05 3.13
CA ILE A 536 -14.40 11.57 4.20
C ILE A 536 -15.87 11.60 3.73
N ASN A 537 -16.12 12.26 2.62
CA ASN A 537 -17.46 12.43 2.04
C ASN A 537 -17.83 11.35 1.03
N ASP A 538 -16.85 10.65 0.51
CA ASP A 538 -16.95 9.71 -0.61
C ASP A 538 -16.81 8.25 -0.21
N SER A 539 -16.79 7.94 1.08
CA SER A 539 -16.54 6.58 1.61
C SER A 539 -17.47 5.52 1.00
N LEU A 540 -18.74 5.83 0.74
CA LEU A 540 -19.70 4.93 0.10
C LEU A 540 -19.40 4.75 -1.39
N ALA A 541 -19.04 5.83 -2.10
CA ALA A 541 -18.69 5.79 -3.52
C ALA A 541 -17.37 5.03 -3.74
N LEU A 542 -16.36 5.24 -2.88
CA LEU A 542 -15.09 4.53 -2.91
C LEU A 542 -15.30 3.01 -2.79
N LYS A 543 -16.14 2.56 -1.84
CA LYS A 543 -16.45 1.13 -1.67
C LYS A 543 -17.28 0.54 -2.79
N ALA A 544 -18.03 1.33 -3.51
CA ALA A 544 -18.87 0.86 -4.61
C ALA A 544 -18.08 0.70 -5.91
N GLY A 545 -16.95 1.39 -6.07
CA GLY A 545 -16.08 1.24 -7.23
C GLY A 545 -15.47 -0.16 -7.35
N VAL A 546 -14.95 -0.47 -8.53
CA VAL A 546 -14.12 -1.68 -8.72
C VAL A 546 -12.84 -1.56 -7.91
N VAL A 547 -12.25 -0.36 -7.90
CA VAL A 547 -11.16 0.03 -7.02
C VAL A 547 -11.42 1.45 -6.50
N GLY A 548 -11.48 1.59 -5.18
CA GLY A 548 -11.56 2.87 -4.49
C GLY A 548 -10.19 3.37 -4.07
N VAL A 549 -9.84 4.61 -4.45
CA VAL A 549 -8.58 5.25 -4.14
C VAL A 549 -8.81 6.49 -3.29
N ALA A 550 -8.24 6.54 -2.09
CA ALA A 550 -8.27 7.72 -1.24
C ALA A 550 -7.01 8.56 -1.43
N MET A 551 -7.18 9.88 -1.49
CA MET A 551 -6.12 10.86 -1.62
C MET A 551 -5.70 11.42 -0.26
N GLY A 552 -4.38 11.62 -0.09
CA GLY A 552 -3.83 12.38 1.02
C GLY A 552 -4.13 11.76 2.39
N ALA A 553 -3.33 10.81 2.83
CA ALA A 553 -3.48 10.17 4.13
C ALA A 553 -3.12 11.10 5.31
N GLY A 554 -3.32 12.40 5.19
CA GLY A 554 -3.17 13.39 6.26
C GLY A 554 -4.10 13.15 7.46
N GLY A 555 -4.29 11.87 7.84
CA GLY A 555 -4.88 11.51 9.12
C GLY A 555 -6.35 11.11 9.14
N ALA A 556 -7.04 11.04 8.03
CA ALA A 556 -8.43 10.57 8.04
C ALA A 556 -8.47 9.04 8.15
N ASP A 557 -8.62 8.52 9.38
CA ASP A 557 -8.86 7.08 9.64
C ASP A 557 -10.01 6.52 8.80
N ILE A 558 -10.95 7.37 8.42
CA ILE A 558 -12.10 7.05 7.56
C ILE A 558 -11.64 6.75 6.13
N ALA A 559 -10.71 7.54 5.57
CA ALA A 559 -10.15 7.30 4.24
C ALA A 559 -9.41 5.95 4.20
N LEU A 560 -8.56 5.69 5.22
CA LEU A 560 -7.87 4.41 5.40
C LEU A 560 -8.85 3.24 5.57
N ALA A 561 -10.02 3.44 6.18
CA ALA A 561 -11.02 2.39 6.40
C ALA A 561 -11.89 2.11 5.16
N SER A 562 -12.12 3.11 4.30
CA SER A 562 -13.08 3.03 3.20
C SER A 562 -12.46 2.75 1.83
N ALA A 563 -11.17 3.07 1.61
CA ALA A 563 -10.51 2.87 0.32
C ALA A 563 -9.78 1.52 0.22
N ASP A 564 -9.62 1.04 -0.99
CA ASP A 564 -8.85 -0.16 -1.34
C ASP A 564 -7.37 0.17 -1.53
N ILE A 565 -7.11 1.39 -1.99
CA ILE A 565 -5.79 1.97 -2.20
C ILE A 565 -5.76 3.35 -1.56
N VAL A 566 -4.65 3.69 -0.93
CA VAL A 566 -4.44 5.01 -0.33
C VAL A 566 -3.15 5.60 -0.89
N LEU A 567 -3.24 6.82 -1.42
CA LEU A 567 -2.07 7.61 -1.78
C LEU A 567 -1.66 8.42 -0.55
N ILE A 568 -0.45 8.19 -0.03
CA ILE A 568 0.07 8.91 1.14
C ILE A 568 0.36 10.37 0.77
N GLY A 569 1.01 10.56 -0.39
CA GLY A 569 1.21 11.87 -0.99
C GLY A 569 -0.05 12.41 -1.64
N SER A 570 0.02 13.68 -2.01
CA SER A 570 -1.11 14.40 -2.61
C SER A 570 -1.05 14.46 -4.14
N ASP A 571 -0.06 13.83 -4.78
CA ASP A 571 0.16 13.92 -6.23
C ASP A 571 -0.73 12.93 -7.00
N LEU A 572 -1.66 13.46 -7.79
CA LEU A 572 -2.59 12.69 -8.62
C LEU A 572 -1.91 11.83 -9.69
N ARG A 573 -0.70 12.15 -10.12
CA ARG A 573 0.04 11.37 -11.13
C ARG A 573 0.36 9.96 -10.65
N ARG A 574 0.36 9.72 -9.31
CA ARG A 574 0.49 8.38 -8.72
C ARG A 574 -0.65 7.43 -9.10
N LEU A 575 -1.80 7.94 -9.54
CA LEU A 575 -2.87 7.11 -10.10
C LEU A 575 -2.40 6.39 -11.38
N GLY A 576 -1.68 7.08 -12.25
CA GLY A 576 -1.06 6.48 -13.43
C GLY A 576 -0.02 5.43 -13.05
N THR A 577 0.81 5.71 -12.03
CA THR A 577 1.77 4.76 -11.47
C THR A 577 1.08 3.48 -10.99
N CYS A 578 -0.08 3.58 -10.31
CA CYS A 578 -0.88 2.42 -9.86
C CYS A 578 -1.25 1.51 -11.04
N VAL A 579 -1.76 2.09 -12.12
CA VAL A 579 -2.21 1.35 -13.31
C VAL A 579 -1.02 0.70 -14.04
N ARG A 580 0.09 1.42 -14.23
CA ARG A 580 1.31 0.90 -14.88
C ARG A 580 1.93 -0.23 -14.10
N LEU A 581 2.08 -0.07 -12.78
CA LEU A 581 2.61 -1.11 -11.89
C LEU A 581 1.73 -2.36 -11.93
N SER A 582 0.40 -2.20 -11.85
CA SER A 582 -0.54 -3.31 -11.93
C SER A 582 -0.40 -4.09 -13.26
N ARG A 583 -0.31 -3.40 -14.39
CA ARG A 583 -0.09 -4.03 -15.70
C ARG A 583 1.24 -4.77 -15.79
N GLN A 584 2.28 -4.21 -15.18
CA GLN A 584 3.59 -4.86 -15.09
C GLN A 584 3.53 -6.11 -14.21
N CYS A 585 2.82 -6.06 -13.08
CA CYS A 585 2.58 -7.22 -12.22
C CYS A 585 1.80 -8.31 -12.96
N ARG A 586 0.74 -7.96 -13.69
CA ARG A 586 -0.03 -8.90 -14.50
C ARG A 586 0.83 -9.56 -15.58
N ARG A 587 1.63 -8.80 -16.30
CA ARG A 587 2.54 -9.35 -17.31
C ARG A 587 3.55 -10.31 -16.67
N THR A 588 4.12 -9.96 -15.52
CA THR A 588 5.02 -10.83 -14.77
C THR A 588 4.33 -12.11 -14.34
N LEU A 589 3.08 -12.01 -13.84
CA LEU A 589 2.25 -13.14 -13.46
C LEU A 589 2.00 -14.08 -14.64
N GLN A 590 1.61 -13.55 -15.80
CA GLN A 590 1.38 -14.35 -17.02
C GLN A 590 2.63 -15.08 -17.49
N VAL A 591 3.78 -14.41 -17.47
CA VAL A 591 5.07 -15.01 -17.81
C VAL A 591 5.42 -16.12 -16.81
N ASN A 592 5.23 -15.88 -15.51
CA ASN A 592 5.49 -16.87 -14.47
C ASN A 592 4.59 -18.11 -14.60
N VAL A 593 3.29 -17.91 -14.93
CA VAL A 593 2.36 -19.02 -15.23
C VAL A 593 2.85 -19.81 -16.44
N ALA A 594 3.25 -19.14 -17.51
CA ALA A 594 3.74 -19.80 -18.72
C ALA A 594 5.03 -20.58 -18.46
N ILE A 595 5.97 -20.01 -17.69
CA ILE A 595 7.19 -20.73 -17.28
C ILE A 595 6.82 -21.93 -16.41
N GLY A 596 6.03 -21.74 -15.34
CA GLY A 596 5.70 -22.80 -14.39
C GLY A 596 4.97 -23.96 -15.05
N LEU A 597 3.90 -23.71 -15.82
CA LEU A 597 3.14 -24.74 -16.52
C LEU A 597 3.93 -25.41 -17.64
N GLY A 598 4.58 -24.59 -18.49
CA GLY A 598 5.33 -25.11 -19.64
C GLY A 598 6.51 -25.98 -19.20
N TRP A 599 7.22 -25.53 -18.16
CA TRP A 599 8.33 -26.27 -17.58
C TRP A 599 7.88 -27.59 -16.95
N THR A 600 6.81 -27.54 -16.12
CA THR A 600 6.25 -28.74 -15.49
C THR A 600 5.79 -29.74 -16.55
N LEU A 601 5.05 -29.30 -17.58
CA LEU A 601 4.60 -30.17 -18.67
C LEU A 601 5.78 -30.82 -19.43
N ALA A 602 6.82 -30.05 -19.71
CA ALA A 602 8.01 -30.56 -20.39
C ALA A 602 8.74 -31.64 -19.57
N ILE A 603 8.91 -31.41 -18.25
CA ILE A 603 9.58 -32.37 -17.37
C ILE A 603 8.72 -33.64 -17.20
N VAL A 604 7.40 -33.49 -16.99
CA VAL A 604 6.45 -34.61 -16.86
C VAL A 604 6.46 -35.45 -18.14
N ALA A 605 6.42 -34.82 -19.32
CA ALA A 605 6.51 -35.52 -20.59
C ALA A 605 7.83 -36.25 -20.73
N ALA A 606 8.97 -35.60 -20.47
CA ALA A 606 10.28 -36.22 -20.51
C ALA A 606 10.42 -37.42 -19.53
N ALA A 607 9.85 -37.27 -18.32
CA ALA A 607 9.77 -38.35 -17.34
C ALA A 607 8.91 -39.51 -17.82
N ALA A 608 7.72 -39.23 -18.35
CA ALA A 608 6.77 -40.25 -18.83
C ALA A 608 7.32 -41.06 -20.01
N PHE A 609 8.14 -40.43 -20.86
CA PHE A 609 8.83 -41.14 -21.97
C PHE A 609 10.18 -41.76 -21.56
N GLY A 610 10.55 -41.75 -20.26
CA GLY A 610 11.80 -42.31 -19.77
C GLY A 610 13.06 -41.56 -20.21
N LEU A 611 12.93 -40.32 -20.76
CA LEU A 611 14.06 -39.53 -21.27
C LEU A 611 15.00 -39.01 -20.18
N LEU A 612 14.59 -39.04 -18.92
CA LEU A 612 15.41 -38.60 -17.79
C LEU A 612 16.40 -39.64 -17.27
N GLY A 613 16.34 -40.88 -17.79
CA GLY A 613 17.26 -41.96 -17.49
C GLY A 613 17.15 -42.54 -16.08
N ALA A 614 18.17 -43.31 -15.65
CA ALA A 614 18.17 -44.01 -14.37
C ALA A 614 18.14 -43.11 -13.12
N ALA A 615 18.51 -41.85 -13.23
CA ALA A 615 18.40 -40.84 -12.17
C ALA A 615 17.19 -39.91 -12.34
N GLY A 616 16.16 -40.39 -13.01
CA GLY A 616 15.03 -39.55 -13.48
C GLY A 616 14.38 -38.74 -12.40
N ALA A 617 14.10 -39.31 -11.24
CA ALA A 617 13.48 -38.60 -10.11
C ALA A 617 14.36 -37.45 -9.57
N MET A 618 15.68 -37.68 -9.50
CA MET A 618 16.64 -36.64 -9.05
C MET A 618 16.78 -35.52 -10.07
N VAL A 619 16.88 -35.85 -11.35
CA VAL A 619 16.95 -34.87 -12.44
C VAL A 619 15.64 -34.04 -12.47
N ALA A 620 14.48 -34.69 -12.33
CA ALA A 620 13.20 -34.01 -12.23
C ALA A 620 13.14 -33.03 -11.05
N ALA A 621 13.65 -33.43 -9.87
CA ALA A 621 13.70 -32.55 -8.69
C ALA A 621 14.57 -31.30 -8.91
N LEU A 622 15.76 -31.48 -9.50
CA LEU A 622 16.66 -30.36 -9.81
C LEU A 622 16.05 -29.40 -10.84
N LEU A 623 15.51 -29.93 -11.92
CA LEU A 623 14.87 -29.13 -12.96
C LEU A 623 13.63 -28.38 -12.39
N HIS A 624 12.88 -29.03 -11.51
CA HIS A 624 11.74 -28.43 -10.85
C HIS A 624 12.14 -27.23 -9.97
N ASN A 625 13.17 -27.39 -9.11
CA ASN A 625 13.70 -26.29 -8.30
C ASN A 625 14.25 -25.14 -9.17
N LEU A 626 14.86 -25.45 -10.31
CA LEU A 626 15.30 -24.43 -11.27
C LEU A 626 14.14 -23.61 -11.80
N SER A 627 12.98 -24.24 -12.10
CA SER A 627 11.78 -23.51 -12.55
C SER A 627 11.28 -22.54 -11.46
N THR A 628 11.30 -22.95 -10.20
CA THR A 628 10.94 -22.12 -9.06
C THR A 628 11.85 -20.90 -8.93
N LEU A 629 13.16 -21.09 -9.07
CA LEU A 629 14.13 -19.98 -9.05
C LEU A 629 13.93 -19.00 -10.23
N LEU A 630 13.59 -19.50 -11.41
CA LEU A 630 13.29 -18.66 -12.57
C LEU A 630 12.04 -17.80 -12.33
N VAL A 631 10.99 -18.38 -11.76
CA VAL A 631 9.76 -17.68 -11.40
C VAL A 631 10.01 -16.59 -10.34
N LEU A 632 10.76 -16.93 -9.29
CA LEU A 632 11.15 -15.98 -8.24
C LEU A 632 12.04 -14.84 -8.79
N GLY A 633 13.03 -15.19 -9.61
CA GLY A 633 13.91 -14.21 -10.26
C GLY A 633 13.13 -13.24 -11.16
N ASN A 634 12.14 -13.75 -11.92
CA ASN A 634 11.29 -12.90 -12.74
C ASN A 634 10.35 -12.01 -11.90
N ALA A 635 9.79 -12.51 -10.80
CA ALA A 635 9.03 -11.69 -9.85
C ALA A 635 9.90 -10.62 -9.20
N GLY A 636 11.14 -10.95 -8.83
CA GLY A 636 12.14 -10.01 -8.28
C GLY A 636 12.50 -8.85 -9.21
N ARG A 637 12.33 -8.99 -10.54
CA ARG A 637 12.52 -7.90 -11.49
C ARG A 637 11.58 -6.73 -11.24
N LEU A 638 10.38 -6.98 -10.66
CA LEU A 638 9.45 -5.92 -10.30
C LEU A 638 10.05 -4.93 -9.29
N LEU A 639 10.93 -5.38 -8.41
CA LEU A 639 11.59 -4.52 -7.43
C LEU A 639 12.46 -3.41 -8.06
N ARG A 640 12.79 -3.53 -9.35
CA ARG A 640 13.50 -2.50 -10.13
C ARG A 640 12.58 -1.48 -10.79
N PHE A 641 11.27 -1.62 -10.59
CA PHE A 641 10.33 -0.62 -11.11
C PHE A 641 10.52 0.70 -10.37
N GLU A 642 10.83 1.75 -11.12
CA GLU A 642 11.00 3.12 -10.61
C GLU A 642 10.25 4.07 -11.55
N GLU A 643 9.52 4.98 -10.95
CA GLU A 643 8.79 6.02 -11.65
C GLU A 643 8.92 7.34 -10.89
N PRO A 644 10.05 8.05 -11.05
CA PRO A 644 10.24 9.36 -10.45
C PRO A 644 9.28 10.36 -11.10
N LEU A 645 8.54 11.10 -10.27
CA LEU A 645 7.71 12.20 -10.75
C LEU A 645 8.58 13.47 -10.82
N GLY A 646 8.67 14.08 -12.01
CA GLY A 646 9.27 15.39 -12.21
C GLY A 646 8.37 16.51 -11.65
N GLN A 647 8.80 17.78 -11.78
CA GLN A 647 7.92 18.90 -11.47
C GLN A 647 6.68 18.88 -12.38
N PRO A 648 5.47 19.24 -11.86
CA PRO A 648 4.27 19.32 -12.67
C PRO A 648 4.48 20.28 -13.84
N ARG A 649 4.03 19.90 -15.02
CA ARG A 649 4.05 20.80 -16.17
C ARG A 649 2.96 21.85 -15.95
N PRO A 650 3.25 23.16 -16.10
CA PRO A 650 2.22 24.18 -16.03
C PRO A 650 1.15 23.87 -17.07
N ALA A 651 -0.11 24.05 -16.69
CA ALA A 651 -1.24 23.92 -17.62
C ALA A 651 -0.97 24.79 -18.84
N VAL A 652 -1.01 24.20 -20.02
CA VAL A 652 -0.87 24.96 -21.28
C VAL A 652 -2.10 25.84 -21.36
N GLU A 653 -1.97 27.14 -21.04
CA GLU A 653 -2.96 28.15 -21.39
C GLU A 653 -3.27 28.01 -22.88
N GLY A 654 -4.54 27.83 -23.20
CA GLY A 654 -5.00 27.53 -24.55
C GLY A 654 -4.36 28.46 -25.58
N ARG A 655 -3.61 27.88 -26.49
CA ARG A 655 -3.31 28.55 -27.73
C ARG A 655 -4.64 28.84 -28.42
N GLU A 656 -5.06 30.09 -28.35
CA GLU A 656 -6.02 30.61 -29.32
C GLU A 656 -5.45 30.27 -30.71
N GLU A 657 -6.18 29.45 -31.45
CA GLU A 657 -5.89 29.30 -32.91
C GLU A 657 -6.03 30.67 -33.52
N GLU A 658 -4.91 31.35 -33.70
CA GLU A 658 -4.84 32.48 -34.67
C GLU A 658 -5.21 31.91 -36.01
N GLY A 659 -6.43 32.25 -36.44
CA GLY A 659 -6.90 32.00 -37.79
C GLY A 659 -5.96 32.65 -38.79
N THR A 660 -5.35 31.82 -39.60
CA THR A 660 -4.65 32.27 -40.81
C THR A 660 -5.69 32.74 -41.85
N PRO A 661 -5.47 33.88 -42.53
CA PRO A 661 -6.40 34.48 -43.46
C PRO A 661 -6.62 33.67 -44.75
#